data_4b1e778546576371d148e7f4a9a4774e
#
_entry.id   4b1e778546576371d148e7f4a9a4774e
#
_cell.length_a   1.000
_cell.length_b   1.000
_cell.length_c   1.000
_cell.angle_alpha   90.00
_cell.angle_beta   90.00
_cell.angle_gamma   90.00
#
_symmetry.space_group_name_H-M   'P 1'
#
loop_
_entity.id
_entity.type
_entity.pdbx_description
1 polymer ?
#
loop_
_entity_poly.entity_id
_entity_poly.type
_entity_poly.pdbx_seq_one_letter_code
_entity_poly.pdbx_strand_id
1 'polypeptide(L)'
;MLKKSLIIKTDAKANENQIKVIDDIRITYLTSRLIRVEAGTFTDLASFTVLNRNFQVGKFNVKKIKNKIFVETSDVIFIIKNSTPICVKIKSSDETQYFKKQKNLKGTRRTLDATFGKVPLDDGLITKDGAFLLDDSTSFLFDDEGHFVKRSGGKDYYCFAYGKDYSKTIKAFFELSGYTPLVPRFALGVWWSRYHAYSDSEYINLMDGFEKEKIPLTVATIDMDWHWVDLKKQFKINANGWTGYSWNTELFKDYKSFLNNLQNRNLKVTLNLHPADGIRHFEDMYNDVAKAVGIDPETKEDVKFSCKSDDFWNAYFDKVHKPYEKDGVDFWWIDWQQGKKSDIEGLDPLLALNHYHFLDNAENGKLPLILSRYAGLGSHRYPLGFSGDTAINHKVLDFQPYFTANAANAAYFWWSHDIGGHHFGYKDDELYLRWIEFGVFSPILRLHSTSNDLLGKEPWKYRRDVYLSAKKWLNFRHRLIAYIFTMDYKCHKNGTPLCKPMYYAYPNEESAFNVPNEYFFGSELIAAPITSKTNKKTNMATAKAWIPKGTYTDIFTLQKYHGPMDITLNRELYDIPVLAKEGAIIPLSNDDGNSSANPKALEFWIFNGNNSFTLYEDNGRVNFEEHNAKTKILNTFDEKSRKIKLTIKAPFGDCEVIPSGRKYKITFKEIESADIKLNKEFTISNSDNALSIEVDFSSDDIEIELTNIKLIKMPDYKQRVINSMSRWQEQTVKKTAYYKPFKNAQTREELLKALRISKLPKEIKNLLYEQLITD
;
A
#
# COMPACT_ATOMS: atom_id res chain seq x y z
N MET A 1 15.49 5.85 -32.89
CA MET A 1 15.70 4.81 -31.85
C MET A 1 15.26 5.31 -30.49
N LEU A 2 14.59 4.47 -29.75
CA LEU A 2 14.19 4.75 -28.36
C LEU A 2 15.43 4.96 -27.49
N LYS A 3 15.34 5.90 -26.52
CA LYS A 3 16.42 6.15 -25.56
C LYS A 3 16.74 4.88 -24.76
N LYS A 4 18.02 4.63 -24.49
CA LYS A 4 18.46 3.46 -23.70
C LYS A 4 17.86 3.43 -22.30
N SER A 5 17.57 4.58 -21.70
CA SER A 5 16.90 4.68 -20.39
C SER A 5 15.48 4.14 -20.39
N LEU A 6 14.81 4.12 -21.55
CA LEU A 6 13.45 3.61 -21.72
C LEU A 6 13.39 2.11 -22.05
N ILE A 7 14.53 1.43 -22.15
CA ILE A 7 14.62 -0.01 -22.43
C ILE A 7 14.74 -0.80 -21.13
N ILE A 8 13.75 -1.62 -20.84
CA ILE A 8 13.77 -2.46 -19.64
C ILE A 8 14.76 -3.63 -19.80
N LYS A 9 15.52 -3.91 -18.74
CA LYS A 9 16.38 -5.08 -18.70
C LYS A 9 15.57 -6.34 -18.45
N THR A 10 15.82 -7.39 -19.25
CA THR A 10 15.11 -8.68 -19.14
C THR A 10 16.12 -9.84 -19.14
N ASP A 11 15.70 -10.97 -18.55
CA ASP A 11 16.42 -12.25 -18.63
C ASP A 11 15.38 -13.33 -19.08
N ALA A 12 14.82 -13.09 -20.26
CA ALA A 12 13.66 -13.81 -20.75
C ALA A 12 13.98 -15.16 -21.42
N LYS A 13 15.24 -15.41 -21.77
CA LYS A 13 15.67 -16.67 -22.37
C LYS A 13 16.01 -17.69 -21.28
N ALA A 14 15.26 -18.79 -21.23
CA ALA A 14 15.57 -19.88 -20.29
C ALA A 14 16.82 -20.66 -20.71
N ASN A 15 17.51 -21.25 -19.73
CA ASN A 15 18.65 -22.15 -19.99
C ASN A 15 18.14 -23.39 -20.77
N GLU A 16 18.91 -23.84 -21.74
CA GLU A 16 18.55 -25.00 -22.60
C GLU A 16 18.27 -26.28 -21.79
N ASN A 17 18.97 -26.46 -20.66
CA ASN A 17 18.76 -27.59 -19.76
C ASN A 17 17.43 -27.55 -19.00
N GLN A 18 16.73 -26.41 -19.01
CA GLN A 18 15.37 -26.24 -18.44
C GLN A 18 14.27 -26.58 -19.45
N ILE A 19 14.62 -26.82 -20.74
CA ILE A 19 13.68 -26.92 -21.84
C ILE A 19 13.53 -28.37 -22.32
N LYS A 20 12.29 -28.79 -22.55
CA LYS A 20 11.96 -30.01 -23.30
C LYS A 20 10.87 -29.70 -24.33
N VAL A 21 11.10 -30.12 -25.57
CA VAL A 21 10.13 -30.01 -26.64
C VAL A 21 9.56 -31.42 -26.98
N ILE A 22 8.24 -31.49 -27.02
CA ILE A 22 7.52 -32.70 -27.40
C ILE A 22 6.42 -32.27 -28.40
N ASP A 23 6.50 -32.74 -29.62
CA ASP A 23 5.64 -32.33 -30.76
C ASP A 23 5.71 -30.77 -30.90
N ASP A 24 4.56 -30.10 -30.90
CA ASP A 24 4.41 -28.65 -30.99
C ASP A 24 4.36 -27.95 -29.58
N ILE A 25 4.79 -28.63 -28.52
CA ILE A 25 4.73 -28.11 -27.15
C ILE A 25 6.15 -27.95 -26.59
N ARG A 26 6.49 -26.73 -26.16
CA ARG A 26 7.70 -26.42 -25.39
C ARG A 26 7.36 -26.32 -23.92
N ILE A 27 8.07 -27.08 -23.09
CA ILE A 27 7.95 -27.09 -21.64
C ILE A 27 9.24 -26.52 -21.07
N THR A 28 9.13 -25.50 -20.24
CA THR A 28 10.25 -24.89 -19.53
C THR A 28 10.08 -25.11 -18.03
N TYR A 29 11.03 -25.79 -17.42
CA TYR A 29 11.13 -25.91 -15.96
C TYR A 29 11.62 -24.56 -15.39
N LEU A 30 10.90 -24.01 -14.41
CA LEU A 30 11.28 -22.78 -13.72
C LEU A 30 11.62 -23.08 -12.25
N THR A 31 10.71 -23.74 -11.53
CA THR A 31 10.96 -24.28 -10.19
C THR A 31 10.30 -25.64 -10.04
N SER A 32 10.51 -26.32 -8.90
CA SER A 32 9.79 -27.57 -8.62
C SER A 32 8.27 -27.46 -8.57
N ARG A 33 7.74 -26.21 -8.52
CA ARG A 33 6.28 -25.90 -8.42
C ARG A 33 5.80 -24.89 -9.45
N LEU A 34 6.65 -24.57 -10.45
CA LEU A 34 6.33 -23.63 -11.52
C LEU A 34 6.95 -24.09 -12.83
N ILE A 35 6.12 -24.26 -13.86
CA ILE A 35 6.56 -24.54 -15.22
C ILE A 35 5.90 -23.58 -16.19
N ARG A 36 6.56 -23.33 -17.34
CA ARG A 36 5.96 -22.70 -18.54
C ARG A 36 5.58 -23.79 -19.54
N VAL A 37 4.47 -23.60 -20.21
CA VAL A 37 3.97 -24.48 -21.31
C VAL A 37 3.58 -23.61 -22.48
N GLU A 38 4.29 -23.74 -23.57
CA GLU A 38 3.97 -23.10 -24.84
C GLU A 38 3.48 -24.11 -25.84
N ALA A 39 2.56 -23.71 -26.73
CA ALA A 39 2.08 -24.55 -27.81
C ALA A 39 1.93 -23.75 -29.11
N GLY A 40 2.36 -24.32 -30.20
CA GLY A 40 2.41 -23.71 -31.54
C GLY A 40 3.64 -22.81 -31.70
N THR A 41 3.49 -21.51 -31.71
CA THR A 41 4.62 -20.57 -31.83
C THR A 41 5.30 -20.32 -30.47
N PHE A 42 6.61 -20.53 -30.42
CA PHE A 42 7.43 -20.28 -29.23
C PHE A 42 8.10 -18.91 -29.31
N THR A 43 8.31 -18.28 -28.15
CA THR A 43 9.04 -17.01 -28.06
C THR A 43 9.97 -16.96 -26.84
N ASP A 44 11.17 -16.39 -27.05
CA ASP A 44 12.12 -16.09 -25.96
C ASP A 44 12.11 -14.62 -25.58
N LEU A 45 11.30 -13.78 -26.26
CA LEU A 45 11.13 -12.39 -25.87
C LEU A 45 10.38 -12.29 -24.52
N ALA A 46 10.73 -11.29 -23.73
CA ALA A 46 9.98 -10.94 -22.53
C ALA A 46 8.58 -10.47 -22.89
N SER A 47 7.59 -10.72 -22.02
CA SER A 47 6.27 -10.11 -22.13
C SER A 47 6.11 -9.00 -21.09
N PHE A 48 5.06 -8.17 -21.24
CA PHE A 48 4.69 -7.20 -20.23
C PHE A 48 4.47 -7.87 -18.86
N THR A 49 4.00 -9.10 -18.81
CA THR A 49 3.77 -9.83 -17.57
C THR A 49 5.03 -10.52 -17.04
N VAL A 50 5.84 -11.10 -17.94
CA VAL A 50 6.99 -11.97 -17.57
C VAL A 50 8.27 -11.47 -18.20
N LEU A 51 9.21 -11.04 -17.36
CA LEU A 51 10.52 -10.51 -17.77
C LEU A 51 11.65 -11.55 -17.72
N ASN A 52 11.56 -12.52 -16.79
CA ASN A 52 12.65 -13.44 -16.48
C ASN A 52 12.20 -14.90 -16.60
N ARG A 53 13.01 -15.72 -17.23
CA ARG A 53 12.81 -17.18 -17.35
C ARG A 53 14.07 -17.98 -17.11
N ASN A 54 15.20 -17.30 -16.87
CA ASN A 54 16.48 -17.93 -16.53
C ASN A 54 16.53 -18.22 -15.02
N PHE A 55 16.04 -19.40 -14.66
CA PHE A 55 16.00 -19.88 -13.28
C PHE A 55 17.08 -20.93 -13.05
N GLN A 56 17.35 -21.23 -11.78
CA GLN A 56 18.25 -22.33 -11.45
C GLN A 56 17.73 -23.65 -12.03
N VAL A 57 18.58 -24.34 -12.75
CA VAL A 57 18.25 -25.63 -13.38
C VAL A 57 17.99 -26.68 -12.31
N GLY A 58 16.80 -27.30 -12.35
CA GLY A 58 16.40 -28.39 -11.48
C GLY A 58 16.13 -29.69 -12.23
N LYS A 59 16.05 -30.79 -11.52
CA LYS A 59 15.71 -32.09 -12.12
C LYS A 59 14.20 -32.19 -12.40
N PHE A 60 13.85 -32.51 -13.65
CA PHE A 60 12.48 -32.80 -14.05
C PHE A 60 12.46 -33.85 -15.16
N ASN A 61 11.32 -34.51 -15.32
CA ASN A 61 11.13 -35.54 -16.33
C ASN A 61 9.83 -35.27 -17.08
N VAL A 62 9.86 -35.49 -18.39
CA VAL A 62 8.68 -35.29 -19.25
C VAL A 62 8.37 -36.59 -19.97
N LYS A 63 7.13 -37.09 -19.81
CA LYS A 63 6.64 -38.30 -20.46
C LYS A 63 5.32 -38.02 -21.19
N LYS A 64 5.20 -38.45 -22.44
CA LYS A 64 3.94 -38.48 -23.19
C LYS A 64 3.33 -39.87 -23.10
N ILE A 65 2.07 -39.95 -22.68
CA ILE A 65 1.27 -41.18 -22.62
C ILE A 65 -0.05 -40.88 -23.28
N LYS A 66 -0.28 -41.49 -24.45
CA LYS A 66 -1.44 -41.20 -25.32
C LYS A 66 -1.51 -39.69 -25.62
N ASN A 67 -2.63 -39.04 -25.31
CA ASN A 67 -2.84 -37.60 -25.53
C ASN A 67 -2.54 -36.72 -24.34
N LYS A 68 -1.78 -37.23 -23.33
CA LYS A 68 -1.39 -36.48 -22.16
C LYS A 68 0.12 -36.41 -22.03
N ILE A 69 0.63 -35.25 -21.58
CA ILE A 69 2.01 -35.05 -21.19
C ILE A 69 2.06 -34.87 -19.70
N PHE A 70 2.95 -35.61 -19.06
CA PHE A 70 3.23 -35.58 -17.62
C PHE A 70 4.59 -34.91 -17.43
N VAL A 71 4.62 -33.78 -16.68
CA VAL A 71 5.84 -33.10 -16.30
C VAL A 71 6.06 -33.31 -14.82
N GLU A 72 6.98 -34.18 -14.51
CA GLU A 72 7.31 -34.57 -13.12
C GLU A 72 8.49 -33.78 -12.62
N THR A 73 8.33 -33.10 -11.49
CA THR A 73 9.37 -32.42 -10.73
C THR A 73 9.63 -33.13 -9.39
N SER A 74 10.47 -32.56 -8.52
CA SER A 74 10.62 -33.10 -7.16
C SER A 74 9.31 -33.09 -6.35
N ASP A 75 8.46 -32.08 -6.51
CA ASP A 75 7.32 -31.82 -5.63
C ASP A 75 5.96 -32.19 -6.23
N VAL A 76 5.82 -32.08 -7.55
CA VAL A 76 4.53 -32.19 -8.22
C VAL A 76 4.62 -32.89 -9.58
N ILE A 77 3.46 -33.27 -10.13
CA ILE A 77 3.31 -33.74 -11.51
C ILE A 77 2.27 -32.88 -12.19
N PHE A 78 2.69 -32.04 -13.16
CA PHE A 78 1.77 -31.28 -14.02
C PHE A 78 1.26 -32.19 -15.13
N ILE A 79 -0.02 -32.06 -15.47
CA ILE A 79 -0.67 -32.84 -16.51
C ILE A 79 -1.23 -31.88 -17.59
N ILE A 80 -0.74 -32.06 -18.81
CA ILE A 80 -1.11 -31.28 -19.99
C ILE A 80 -1.91 -32.20 -20.92
N LYS A 81 -3.02 -31.70 -21.46
CA LYS A 81 -3.85 -32.45 -22.46
C LYS A 81 -4.24 -31.52 -23.59
N ASN A 82 -4.04 -31.95 -24.83
CA ASN A 82 -4.34 -31.13 -26.02
C ASN A 82 -3.74 -29.73 -25.88
N SER A 83 -2.45 -29.67 -25.63
CA SER A 83 -1.65 -28.43 -25.51
C SER A 83 -2.09 -27.46 -24.38
N THR A 84 -2.97 -27.89 -23.47
CA THR A 84 -3.46 -27.07 -22.36
C THR A 84 -3.17 -27.75 -21.02
N PRO A 85 -2.55 -27.07 -20.05
CA PRO A 85 -2.43 -27.56 -18.68
C PRO A 85 -3.81 -27.77 -18.06
N ILE A 86 -4.07 -28.96 -17.51
CA ILE A 86 -5.39 -29.29 -16.95
C ILE A 86 -5.39 -29.41 -15.43
N CYS A 87 -4.34 -29.98 -14.85
CA CYS A 87 -4.23 -30.16 -13.40
C CYS A 87 -2.79 -30.38 -12.97
N VAL A 88 -2.59 -30.35 -11.68
CA VAL A 88 -1.35 -30.70 -11.01
C VAL A 88 -1.65 -31.72 -9.90
N LYS A 89 -0.81 -32.74 -9.77
CA LYS A 89 -0.84 -33.70 -8.66
C LYS A 89 0.28 -33.37 -7.69
N ILE A 90 -0.07 -33.14 -6.44
CA ILE A 90 0.86 -32.83 -5.35
C ILE A 90 1.39 -34.15 -4.79
N LYS A 91 2.71 -34.38 -4.83
CA LYS A 91 3.31 -35.65 -4.41
C LYS A 91 3.18 -35.93 -2.91
N SER A 92 3.27 -34.88 -2.07
CA SER A 92 3.23 -35.00 -0.61
C SER A 92 1.85 -35.38 -0.06
N SER A 93 0.76 -35.00 -0.74
CA SER A 93 -0.63 -35.24 -0.30
C SER A 93 -1.41 -36.18 -1.21
N ASP A 94 -0.84 -36.57 -2.33
CA ASP A 94 -1.49 -37.31 -3.43
C ASP A 94 -2.74 -36.61 -4.04
N GLU A 95 -2.95 -35.34 -3.66
CA GLU A 95 -4.07 -34.51 -4.09
C GLU A 95 -3.90 -34.07 -5.55
N THR A 96 -5.00 -34.07 -6.31
CA THR A 96 -5.04 -33.52 -7.66
C THR A 96 -5.87 -32.25 -7.73
N GLN A 97 -5.25 -31.15 -8.13
CA GLN A 97 -5.87 -29.84 -8.26
C GLN A 97 -6.05 -29.48 -9.74
N TYR A 98 -7.30 -29.24 -10.15
CA TYR A 98 -7.64 -28.86 -11.54
C TYR A 98 -7.66 -27.35 -11.69
N PHE A 99 -6.86 -26.77 -12.60
CA PHE A 99 -6.74 -25.33 -12.78
C PHE A 99 -8.07 -24.61 -13.00
N LYS A 100 -8.94 -25.14 -13.85
CA LYS A 100 -10.26 -24.55 -14.15
C LYS A 100 -11.29 -24.65 -13.02
N LYS A 101 -11.05 -25.48 -12.00
CA LYS A 101 -11.99 -25.70 -10.90
C LYS A 101 -11.63 -24.92 -9.64
N GLN A 102 -10.52 -24.19 -9.65
CA GLN A 102 -10.05 -23.43 -8.51
C GLN A 102 -10.89 -22.17 -8.27
N LYS A 103 -11.23 -21.90 -7.01
CA LYS A 103 -11.87 -20.66 -6.60
C LYS A 103 -10.82 -19.55 -6.52
N ASN A 104 -10.82 -18.67 -7.51
CA ASN A 104 -9.95 -17.48 -7.47
C ASN A 104 -10.38 -16.52 -6.36
N LEU A 105 -9.43 -16.07 -5.53
CA LEU A 105 -9.67 -15.14 -4.42
C LEU A 105 -9.79 -13.69 -4.88
N LYS A 106 -9.76 -13.46 -6.20
CA LYS A 106 -9.76 -12.16 -6.85
C LYS A 106 -8.51 -11.34 -6.53
N GLY A 107 -8.22 -10.37 -7.35
CA GLY A 107 -7.11 -9.45 -7.23
C GLY A 107 -7.57 -8.02 -7.02
N THR A 108 -7.45 -7.22 -8.06
CA THR A 108 -7.77 -5.80 -8.06
C THR A 108 -8.51 -5.42 -9.35
N ARG A 109 -8.67 -4.14 -9.64
CA ARG A 109 -9.19 -3.66 -10.92
C ARG A 109 -8.63 -2.28 -11.26
N ARG A 110 -8.76 -1.88 -12.51
CA ARG A 110 -8.18 -0.65 -13.08
C ARG A 110 -8.64 0.62 -12.36
N THR A 111 -9.94 0.71 -12.05
CA THR A 111 -10.53 1.93 -11.52
C THR A 111 -11.78 1.65 -10.67
N LEU A 112 -12.03 2.54 -9.73
CA LEU A 112 -13.26 2.65 -8.96
C LEU A 112 -14.04 3.93 -9.33
N ASP A 113 -13.75 4.57 -10.47
CA ASP A 113 -14.45 5.77 -10.92
C ASP A 113 -15.96 5.58 -10.88
N ALA A 114 -16.65 6.60 -10.37
CA ALA A 114 -18.11 6.64 -10.24
C ALA A 114 -18.72 5.44 -9.52
N THR A 115 -17.98 4.75 -8.64
CA THR A 115 -18.51 3.64 -7.85
C THR A 115 -19.17 4.13 -6.57
N PHE A 116 -20.26 3.45 -6.17
CA PHE A 116 -21.04 3.77 -4.98
C PHE A 116 -20.92 2.70 -3.87
N GLY A 117 -19.97 1.79 -4.00
CA GLY A 117 -19.72 0.69 -3.07
C GLY A 117 -18.98 -0.45 -3.74
N LYS A 118 -19.22 -1.69 -3.30
CA LYS A 118 -18.54 -2.88 -3.79
C LYS A 118 -18.81 -3.14 -5.27
N VAL A 119 -17.73 -3.42 -6.00
CA VAL A 119 -17.75 -3.80 -7.41
C VAL A 119 -16.95 -5.09 -7.64
N PRO A 120 -17.20 -5.84 -8.75
CA PRO A 120 -16.42 -7.02 -9.10
C PRO A 120 -14.94 -6.68 -9.28
N LEU A 121 -14.07 -7.56 -8.83
CA LEU A 121 -12.63 -7.49 -9.05
C LEU A 121 -12.19 -8.49 -10.11
N ASP A 122 -11.12 -8.16 -10.82
CA ASP A 122 -10.47 -9.07 -11.76
C ASP A 122 -9.82 -10.25 -11.01
N ASP A 123 -9.53 -11.33 -11.72
CA ASP A 123 -8.85 -12.47 -11.14
C ASP A 123 -7.41 -12.11 -10.73
N GLY A 124 -7.00 -12.61 -9.57
CA GLY A 124 -5.62 -12.52 -9.08
C GLY A 124 -4.85 -13.82 -9.34
N LEU A 125 -3.61 -13.85 -8.85
CA LEU A 125 -2.70 -15.00 -8.93
C LEU A 125 -3.03 -16.10 -7.90
N ILE A 126 -3.94 -15.83 -6.95
CA ILE A 126 -4.21 -16.68 -5.80
C ILE A 126 -5.57 -17.36 -5.92
N THR A 127 -5.56 -18.66 -5.77
CA THR A 127 -6.77 -19.49 -5.63
C THR A 127 -6.83 -20.10 -4.23
N LYS A 128 -8.04 -20.46 -3.76
CA LYS A 128 -8.23 -20.96 -2.39
C LYS A 128 -7.38 -22.22 -2.10
N ASP A 129 -7.21 -23.09 -3.09
CA ASP A 129 -6.44 -24.34 -2.93
C ASP A 129 -5.01 -24.25 -3.49
N GLY A 130 -4.67 -23.17 -4.21
CA GLY A 130 -3.31 -22.76 -4.53
C GLY A 130 -2.75 -23.22 -5.89
N ALA A 131 -3.52 -23.92 -6.73
CA ALA A 131 -3.13 -24.15 -8.12
C ALA A 131 -3.66 -23.02 -9.00
N PHE A 132 -2.80 -22.34 -9.72
CA PHE A 132 -3.16 -21.23 -10.60
C PHE A 132 -2.52 -21.36 -11.97
N LEU A 133 -3.27 -21.03 -13.01
CA LEU A 133 -2.81 -21.00 -14.41
C LEU A 133 -2.82 -19.55 -14.89
N LEU A 134 -1.64 -18.99 -15.10
CA LEU A 134 -1.47 -17.70 -15.75
C LEU A 134 -1.46 -17.93 -17.27
N ASP A 135 -2.40 -17.33 -17.99
CA ASP A 135 -2.43 -17.29 -19.44
C ASP A 135 -1.79 -15.98 -19.93
N ASP A 136 -0.58 -16.08 -20.46
CA ASP A 136 0.19 -14.96 -20.98
C ASP A 136 0.11 -14.86 -22.52
N SER A 137 -0.75 -15.67 -23.16
CA SER A 137 -0.83 -15.81 -24.62
C SER A 137 -1.17 -14.52 -25.35
N THR A 138 -1.81 -13.56 -24.68
CA THR A 138 -2.24 -12.27 -25.28
C THR A 138 -1.42 -11.06 -24.82
N SER A 139 -0.47 -11.26 -23.91
CA SER A 139 0.41 -10.19 -23.45
C SER A 139 1.31 -9.68 -24.56
N PHE A 140 1.50 -8.38 -24.65
CA PHE A 140 2.50 -7.78 -25.52
C PHE A 140 3.90 -8.18 -25.10
N LEU A 141 4.77 -8.35 -26.09
CA LEU A 141 6.18 -8.64 -25.90
C LEU A 141 7.00 -7.36 -25.95
N PHE A 142 8.21 -7.40 -25.39
CA PHE A 142 9.24 -6.42 -25.62
C PHE A 142 10.26 -6.98 -26.61
N ASP A 143 10.55 -6.23 -27.67
CA ASP A 143 11.69 -6.53 -28.53
C ASP A 143 13.01 -6.06 -27.91
N ASP A 144 14.13 -6.33 -28.59
CA ASP A 144 15.46 -5.96 -28.10
C ASP A 144 15.70 -4.44 -28.08
N GLU A 145 14.87 -3.67 -28.76
CA GLU A 145 14.90 -2.21 -28.82
C GLU A 145 13.97 -1.56 -27.79
N GLY A 146 13.20 -2.37 -27.02
CA GLY A 146 12.31 -1.92 -25.95
C GLY A 146 10.89 -1.58 -26.39
N HIS A 147 10.50 -1.92 -27.62
CA HIS A 147 9.16 -1.64 -28.14
C HIS A 147 8.15 -2.73 -27.74
N PHE A 148 6.90 -2.30 -27.61
CA PHE A 148 5.77 -3.21 -27.49
C PHE A 148 5.45 -3.87 -28.84
N VAL A 149 5.64 -5.19 -28.93
CA VAL A 149 5.31 -5.97 -30.14
C VAL A 149 4.24 -7.01 -29.85
N LYS A 150 3.33 -7.19 -30.83
CA LYS A 150 2.25 -8.19 -30.72
C LYS A 150 2.81 -9.59 -30.94
N ARG A 151 2.31 -10.56 -30.16
CA ARG A 151 2.65 -11.98 -30.40
C ARG A 151 2.18 -12.46 -31.80
N SER A 152 2.99 -13.27 -32.43
CA SER A 152 2.66 -13.89 -33.73
C SER A 152 1.67 -15.07 -33.63
N GLY A 153 1.18 -15.40 -32.43
CA GLY A 153 0.27 -16.51 -32.13
C GLY A 153 0.80 -17.45 -31.07
N GLY A 154 0.22 -18.67 -31.02
CA GLY A 154 0.59 -19.68 -30.01
C GLY A 154 -0.11 -19.49 -28.66
N LYS A 155 0.13 -20.43 -27.76
CA LYS A 155 -0.31 -20.40 -26.36
C LYS A 155 0.90 -20.30 -25.46
N ASP A 156 0.76 -19.61 -24.33
CA ASP A 156 1.81 -19.41 -23.33
C ASP A 156 1.21 -19.42 -21.94
N TYR A 157 1.45 -20.48 -21.19
CA TYR A 157 0.89 -20.72 -19.87
C TYR A 157 1.98 -20.86 -18.83
N TYR A 158 1.77 -20.25 -17.65
CA TYR A 158 2.58 -20.50 -16.46
C TYR A 158 1.72 -21.20 -15.41
N CYS A 159 2.17 -22.41 -15.00
CA CYS A 159 1.45 -23.28 -14.06
C CYS A 159 2.06 -23.17 -12.69
N PHE A 160 1.35 -22.54 -11.75
CA PHE A 160 1.74 -22.39 -10.35
C PHE A 160 1.10 -23.49 -9.50
N ALA A 161 1.88 -24.12 -8.62
CA ALA A 161 1.46 -25.21 -7.76
C ALA A 161 2.03 -25.10 -6.33
N TYR A 162 1.97 -23.91 -5.73
CA TYR A 162 2.51 -23.65 -4.38
C TYR A 162 1.55 -24.01 -3.25
N GLY A 163 0.35 -24.52 -3.59
CA GLY A 163 -0.66 -24.84 -2.59
C GLY A 163 -1.11 -23.60 -1.83
N LYS A 164 -1.42 -23.77 -0.55
CA LYS A 164 -1.87 -22.69 0.32
C LYS A 164 -0.74 -21.78 0.83
N ASP A 165 0.48 -21.91 0.33
CA ASP A 165 1.55 -20.96 0.60
C ASP A 165 1.46 -19.79 -0.41
N TYR A 166 0.47 -18.91 -0.17
CA TYR A 166 0.16 -17.79 -1.05
C TYR A 166 1.35 -16.83 -1.19
N SER A 167 2.14 -16.65 -0.13
CA SER A 167 3.33 -15.81 -0.17
C SER A 167 4.39 -16.36 -1.14
N LYS A 168 4.57 -17.68 -1.22
CA LYS A 168 5.47 -18.28 -2.21
C LYS A 168 4.95 -18.14 -3.65
N THR A 169 3.64 -18.19 -3.86
CA THR A 169 3.06 -17.91 -5.19
C THR A 169 3.40 -16.49 -5.65
N ILE A 170 3.21 -15.48 -4.79
CA ILE A 170 3.54 -14.09 -5.09
C ILE A 170 5.05 -13.92 -5.31
N LYS A 171 5.89 -14.53 -4.46
CA LYS A 171 7.35 -14.48 -4.63
C LYS A 171 7.77 -15.08 -5.97
N ALA A 172 7.25 -16.24 -6.34
CA ALA A 172 7.55 -16.88 -7.63
C ALA A 172 7.07 -16.02 -8.83
N PHE A 173 5.95 -15.32 -8.68
CA PHE A 173 5.52 -14.36 -9.67
C PHE A 173 6.49 -13.16 -9.78
N PHE A 174 7.00 -12.65 -8.68
CA PHE A 174 8.01 -11.58 -8.72
C PHE A 174 9.33 -12.03 -9.33
N GLU A 175 9.76 -13.25 -9.08
CA GLU A 175 10.93 -13.83 -9.74
C GLU A 175 10.75 -13.89 -11.26
N LEU A 176 9.53 -14.17 -11.76
CA LEU A 176 9.19 -14.14 -13.17
C LEU A 176 9.06 -12.72 -13.72
N SER A 177 8.32 -11.88 -13.02
CA SER A 177 7.83 -10.59 -13.51
C SER A 177 8.73 -9.40 -13.16
N GLY A 178 9.72 -9.59 -12.28
CA GLY A 178 10.46 -8.53 -11.62
C GLY A 178 9.76 -8.09 -10.32
N TYR A 179 10.54 -7.60 -9.37
CA TYR A 179 10.04 -7.15 -8.07
C TYR A 179 9.45 -5.73 -8.16
N THR A 180 8.55 -5.40 -7.25
CA THR A 180 8.10 -4.02 -7.05
C THR A 180 9.30 -3.16 -6.66
N PRO A 181 9.59 -2.04 -7.36
CA PRO A 181 10.65 -1.13 -6.96
C PRO A 181 10.43 -0.56 -5.56
N LEU A 182 11.52 -0.17 -4.90
CA LEU A 182 11.44 0.54 -3.62
C LEU A 182 10.72 1.88 -3.83
N VAL A 183 9.67 2.14 -3.06
CA VAL A 183 8.89 3.37 -3.12
C VAL A 183 9.61 4.48 -2.35
N PRO A 184 9.79 5.69 -2.92
CA PRO A 184 10.44 6.78 -2.20
C PRO A 184 9.72 7.12 -0.88
N ARG A 185 10.48 7.35 0.20
CA ARG A 185 9.93 7.63 1.54
C ARG A 185 8.87 8.75 1.58
N PHE A 186 9.05 9.80 0.78
CA PHE A 186 8.09 10.89 0.73
C PHE A 186 6.68 10.45 0.29
N ALA A 187 6.58 9.41 -0.54
CA ALA A 187 5.29 8.87 -0.96
C ALA A 187 4.49 8.23 0.19
N LEU A 188 5.16 7.84 1.27
CA LEU A 188 4.57 7.14 2.42
C LEU A 188 3.96 8.08 3.46
N GLY A 189 4.17 9.40 3.34
CA GLY A 189 3.62 10.42 4.23
C GLY A 189 2.19 10.82 3.88
N VAL A 190 1.87 12.09 4.08
CA VAL A 190 0.55 12.67 3.80
C VAL A 190 0.63 13.52 2.53
N TRP A 191 -0.28 13.29 1.60
CA TRP A 191 -0.38 14.08 0.37
C TRP A 191 -1.57 15.01 0.44
N TRP A 192 -1.38 16.24 -0.05
CA TRP A 192 -2.47 17.10 -0.44
C TRP A 192 -2.74 16.98 -1.93
N SER A 193 -3.99 16.79 -2.30
CA SER A 193 -4.46 16.73 -3.67
C SER A 193 -5.91 17.21 -3.74
N ARG A 194 -6.23 17.99 -4.75
CA ARG A 194 -7.61 18.40 -5.03
C ARG A 194 -7.74 18.84 -6.49
N TYR A 195 -8.77 18.34 -7.15
CA TYR A 195 -9.22 18.95 -8.42
C TYR A 195 -9.83 20.32 -8.12
N HIS A 196 -9.06 21.37 -8.33
CA HIS A 196 -9.46 22.76 -8.08
C HIS A 196 -8.48 23.70 -8.80
N ALA A 197 -9.02 24.72 -9.47
CA ALA A 197 -8.24 25.72 -10.18
C ALA A 197 -7.57 26.71 -9.19
N TYR A 198 -6.59 26.21 -8.44
CA TYR A 198 -5.80 27.06 -7.55
C TYR A 198 -4.95 28.06 -8.33
N SER A 199 -4.90 29.31 -7.87
CA SER A 199 -3.77 30.18 -8.16
C SER A 199 -2.55 29.80 -7.31
N ASP A 200 -1.36 30.25 -7.74
CA ASP A 200 -0.11 30.10 -6.98
C ASP A 200 -0.28 30.59 -5.53
N SER A 201 -0.83 31.78 -5.35
CA SER A 201 -1.04 32.39 -4.03
C SER A 201 -2.07 31.64 -3.18
N GLU A 202 -3.16 31.15 -3.74
CA GLU A 202 -4.14 30.31 -3.02
C GLU A 202 -3.53 28.98 -2.56
N TYR A 203 -2.72 28.35 -3.42
CA TYR A 203 -2.05 27.10 -3.06
C TYR A 203 -0.99 27.31 -1.96
N ILE A 204 -0.20 28.39 -2.04
CA ILE A 204 0.76 28.74 -0.99
C ILE A 204 0.05 29.05 0.33
N ASN A 205 -1.05 29.84 0.32
CA ASN A 205 -1.85 30.10 1.52
C ASN A 205 -2.41 28.80 2.14
N LEU A 206 -2.76 27.84 1.30
CA LEU A 206 -3.19 26.52 1.77
C LEU A 206 -2.05 25.76 2.48
N MET A 207 -0.83 25.79 1.92
CA MET A 207 0.36 25.21 2.55
C MET A 207 0.68 25.90 3.89
N ASP A 208 0.59 27.24 3.93
CA ASP A 208 0.72 28.03 5.17
C ASP A 208 -0.33 27.57 6.23
N GLY A 209 -1.54 27.24 5.77
CA GLY A 209 -2.58 26.68 6.62
C GLY A 209 -2.16 25.36 7.28
N PHE A 210 -1.61 24.42 6.50
CA PHE A 210 -1.12 23.14 7.02
C PHE A 210 0.04 23.33 8.00
N GLU A 211 0.99 24.22 7.68
CA GLU A 211 2.11 24.54 8.58
C GLU A 211 1.64 25.19 9.89
N LYS A 212 0.76 26.20 9.80
CA LYS A 212 0.14 26.84 10.97
C LYS A 212 -0.55 25.83 11.89
N GLU A 213 -1.27 24.91 11.28
CA GLU A 213 -1.97 23.84 12.00
C GLU A 213 -1.04 22.71 12.44
N LYS A 214 0.26 22.75 12.09
CA LYS A 214 1.24 21.68 12.39
C LYS A 214 0.74 20.32 11.90
N ILE A 215 0.27 20.27 10.67
CA ILE A 215 -0.12 19.03 9.96
C ILE A 215 0.92 18.82 8.86
N PRO A 216 1.78 17.80 8.98
CA PRO A 216 2.85 17.57 8.01
C PRO A 216 2.27 17.08 6.67
N LEU A 217 2.85 17.56 5.59
CA LEU A 217 2.63 17.07 4.23
C LEU A 217 3.96 16.64 3.64
N THR A 218 3.94 15.67 2.75
CA THR A 218 5.14 15.22 2.02
C THR A 218 5.03 15.43 0.52
N VAL A 219 3.81 15.52 -0.02
CA VAL A 219 3.55 15.71 -1.45
C VAL A 219 2.48 16.78 -1.66
N ALA A 220 2.80 17.71 -2.55
CA ALA A 220 1.90 18.72 -3.11
C ALA A 220 1.48 18.27 -4.52
N THR A 221 0.20 17.92 -4.69
CA THR A 221 -0.36 17.52 -5.99
C THR A 221 -1.11 18.69 -6.58
N ILE A 222 -0.78 19.07 -7.82
CA ILE A 222 -1.53 20.05 -8.59
C ILE A 222 -2.27 19.30 -9.69
N ASP A 223 -3.60 19.43 -9.68
CA ASP A 223 -4.47 18.80 -10.66
C ASP A 223 -4.49 19.58 -11.98
N MET A 224 -5.22 19.12 -12.97
CA MET A 224 -5.08 19.52 -14.37
C MET A 224 -5.13 21.03 -14.67
N ASP A 225 -5.67 21.86 -13.76
CA ASP A 225 -5.70 23.32 -13.95
C ASP A 225 -4.30 24.00 -13.85
N TRP A 226 -3.22 23.23 -13.59
CA TRP A 226 -1.86 23.75 -13.71
C TRP A 226 -1.54 24.19 -15.14
N HIS A 227 -2.18 23.58 -16.15
CA HIS A 227 -2.12 23.96 -17.55
C HIS A 227 -3.43 24.60 -18.02
N TRP A 228 -3.46 25.08 -19.25
CA TRP A 228 -4.63 25.70 -19.84
C TRP A 228 -5.75 24.68 -20.11
N VAL A 229 -6.89 24.82 -19.42
CA VAL A 229 -8.07 23.95 -19.56
C VAL A 229 -9.17 24.59 -20.41
N ASP A 230 -9.42 25.91 -20.26
CA ASP A 230 -10.41 26.63 -21.06
C ASP A 230 -9.78 27.12 -22.40
N LEU A 231 -9.59 26.16 -23.32
CA LEU A 231 -8.97 26.42 -24.63
C LEU A 231 -9.79 27.36 -25.50
N LYS A 232 -11.12 27.39 -25.33
CA LYS A 232 -12.00 28.28 -26.07
C LYS A 232 -11.79 29.75 -25.68
N LYS A 233 -11.67 30.00 -24.38
CA LYS A 233 -11.40 31.36 -23.85
C LYS A 233 -10.02 31.81 -24.27
N GLN A 234 -8.99 31.01 -24.07
CA GLN A 234 -7.59 31.41 -24.22
C GLN A 234 -7.10 31.40 -25.67
N PHE A 235 -7.38 30.36 -26.42
CA PHE A 235 -6.82 30.12 -27.76
C PHE A 235 -7.87 30.15 -28.87
N LYS A 236 -9.16 30.35 -28.56
CA LYS A 236 -10.29 30.24 -29.50
C LYS A 236 -10.47 28.86 -30.13
N ILE A 237 -9.98 27.82 -29.45
CA ILE A 237 -10.04 26.42 -29.88
C ILE A 237 -11.23 25.76 -29.22
N ASN A 238 -12.14 25.18 -30.02
CA ASN A 238 -13.28 24.44 -29.52
C ASN A 238 -12.93 22.94 -29.36
N ALA A 239 -12.12 22.65 -28.34
CA ALA A 239 -11.69 21.29 -28.00
C ALA A 239 -11.70 21.06 -26.50
N ASN A 240 -11.60 19.81 -26.09
CA ASN A 240 -11.41 19.42 -24.70
C ASN A 240 -10.03 19.87 -24.21
N GLY A 241 -9.96 20.53 -23.07
CA GLY A 241 -8.73 21.02 -22.44
C GLY A 241 -8.13 20.08 -21.41
N TRP A 242 -8.47 18.78 -21.42
CA TRP A 242 -7.88 17.84 -20.46
C TRP A 242 -6.40 17.61 -20.74
N THR A 243 -6.02 17.46 -22.01
CA THR A 243 -4.60 17.41 -22.42
C THR A 243 -4.03 18.80 -22.49
N GLY A 244 -2.91 19.04 -21.81
CA GLY A 244 -2.16 20.28 -21.84
C GLY A 244 -0.83 20.15 -21.12
N TYR A 245 0.12 21.03 -21.50
CA TYR A 245 1.49 20.98 -20.97
C TYR A 245 2.08 22.37 -20.71
N SER A 246 1.42 23.44 -21.13
CA SER A 246 1.87 24.82 -20.89
C SER A 246 1.22 25.37 -19.63
N TRP A 247 2.02 25.92 -18.73
CA TRP A 247 1.51 26.49 -17.49
C TRP A 247 0.43 27.54 -17.73
N ASN A 248 -0.66 27.46 -17.01
CA ASN A 248 -1.70 28.47 -16.99
C ASN A 248 -1.20 29.73 -16.25
N THR A 249 -0.67 30.70 -17.01
CA THR A 249 -0.08 31.91 -16.44
C THR A 249 -1.10 32.88 -15.84
N GLU A 250 -2.41 32.67 -16.04
CA GLU A 250 -3.44 33.40 -15.28
C GLU A 250 -3.47 32.92 -13.82
N LEU A 251 -3.23 31.64 -13.58
CA LEU A 251 -3.21 31.03 -12.24
C LEU A 251 -1.81 31.02 -11.63
N PHE A 252 -0.80 30.67 -12.41
CA PHE A 252 0.61 30.55 -11.99
C PHE A 252 1.48 31.56 -12.71
N LYS A 253 1.53 32.78 -12.21
CA LYS A 253 2.25 33.91 -12.85
C LYS A 253 3.75 33.66 -12.95
N ASP A 254 4.33 33.05 -11.93
CA ASP A 254 5.72 32.58 -11.86
C ASP A 254 5.77 31.16 -11.27
N TYR A 255 5.53 30.19 -12.13
CA TYR A 255 5.50 28.79 -11.71
C TYR A 255 6.84 28.32 -11.14
N LYS A 256 7.98 28.91 -11.55
CA LYS A 256 9.30 28.53 -11.04
C LYS A 256 9.47 28.95 -9.58
N SER A 257 9.11 30.20 -9.26
CA SER A 257 9.06 30.66 -7.88
C SER A 257 8.08 29.87 -7.04
N PHE A 258 6.93 29.48 -7.60
CA PHE A 258 5.94 28.64 -6.95
C PHE A 258 6.51 27.25 -6.61
N LEU A 259 7.12 26.55 -7.57
CA LEU A 259 7.74 25.24 -7.37
C LEU A 259 8.88 25.32 -6.35
N ASN A 260 9.75 26.33 -6.44
CA ASN A 260 10.82 26.55 -5.48
C ASN A 260 10.29 26.78 -4.05
N ASN A 261 9.17 27.49 -3.88
CA ASN A 261 8.53 27.69 -2.58
C ASN A 261 8.08 26.35 -1.98
N LEU A 262 7.47 25.45 -2.79
CA LEU A 262 7.06 24.12 -2.33
C LEU A 262 8.27 23.26 -1.94
N GLN A 263 9.34 23.28 -2.73
CA GLN A 263 10.58 22.55 -2.43
C GLN A 263 11.25 23.03 -1.14
N ASN A 264 11.27 24.35 -0.90
CA ASN A 264 11.81 24.93 0.34
C ASN A 264 11.03 24.49 1.60
N ARG A 265 9.78 24.04 1.43
CA ARG A 265 8.95 23.43 2.48
C ARG A 265 9.17 21.91 2.62
N ASN A 266 10.15 21.33 1.94
CA ASN A 266 10.38 19.87 1.83
C ASN A 266 9.19 19.11 1.21
N LEU A 267 8.40 19.74 0.34
CA LEU A 267 7.32 19.09 -0.39
C LEU A 267 7.82 18.57 -1.73
N LYS A 268 7.38 17.36 -2.08
CA LYS A 268 7.53 16.79 -3.42
C LYS A 268 6.34 17.19 -4.28
N VAL A 269 6.58 17.47 -5.55
CA VAL A 269 5.56 18.00 -6.44
C VAL A 269 5.22 17.01 -7.54
N THR A 270 3.92 16.81 -7.77
CA THR A 270 3.39 16.05 -8.91
C THR A 270 2.30 16.84 -9.62
N LEU A 271 2.33 16.78 -10.94
CA LEU A 271 1.34 17.38 -11.82
C LEU A 271 0.49 16.30 -12.50
N ASN A 272 -0.81 16.56 -12.64
CA ASN A 272 -1.74 15.68 -13.34
C ASN A 272 -1.54 15.76 -14.86
N LEU A 273 -1.65 14.63 -15.55
CA LEU A 273 -1.51 14.48 -17.00
C LEU A 273 -2.65 13.67 -17.62
N HIS A 274 -3.18 14.17 -18.74
CA HIS A 274 -4.10 13.46 -19.64
C HIS A 274 -3.54 13.50 -21.08
N PRO A 275 -2.59 12.66 -21.47
CA PRO A 275 -1.77 12.82 -22.67
C PRO A 275 -2.44 12.46 -24.01
N ALA A 276 -3.73 12.15 -24.03
CA ALA A 276 -4.40 11.53 -25.17
C ALA A 276 -4.39 12.34 -26.47
N ASP A 277 -4.43 13.68 -26.37
CA ASP A 277 -4.49 14.55 -27.56
C ASP A 277 -3.11 14.94 -28.08
N GLY A 278 -2.03 14.41 -27.51
CA GLY A 278 -0.65 14.73 -27.92
C GLY A 278 -0.24 16.16 -27.57
N ILE A 279 0.63 16.78 -28.38
CA ILE A 279 1.13 18.13 -28.15
C ILE A 279 0.51 19.07 -29.19
N ARG A 280 -0.33 19.99 -28.74
CA ARG A 280 -1.06 20.91 -29.61
C ARG A 280 -0.20 22.12 -30.01
N HIS A 281 -0.51 22.71 -31.16
CA HIS A 281 0.28 23.82 -31.77
C HIS A 281 0.35 25.07 -30.89
N PHE A 282 -0.48 25.25 -29.90
CA PHE A 282 -0.44 26.40 -28.99
C PHE A 282 0.42 26.15 -27.73
N GLU A 283 0.93 24.94 -27.53
CA GLU A 283 1.77 24.60 -26.36
C GLU A 283 3.15 25.28 -26.48
N ASP A 284 3.71 25.72 -25.38
CA ASP A 284 4.98 26.45 -25.33
C ASP A 284 6.13 25.66 -25.97
N MET A 285 6.14 24.32 -25.80
CA MET A 285 7.16 23.43 -26.34
C MET A 285 6.84 22.87 -27.74
N TYR A 286 5.70 23.24 -28.32
CA TYR A 286 5.23 22.68 -29.60
C TYR A 286 6.28 22.70 -30.70
N ASN A 287 6.90 23.85 -30.95
CA ASN A 287 7.87 24.03 -32.06
C ASN A 287 9.03 23.03 -31.96
N ASP A 288 9.53 22.79 -30.77
CA ASP A 288 10.66 21.88 -30.54
C ASP A 288 10.22 20.42 -30.68
N VAL A 289 9.02 20.08 -30.19
CA VAL A 289 8.45 18.72 -30.33
C VAL A 289 8.10 18.43 -31.78
N ALA A 290 7.41 19.34 -32.47
CA ALA A 290 7.03 19.20 -33.88
C ALA A 290 8.26 18.92 -34.75
N LYS A 291 9.32 19.76 -34.65
CA LYS A 291 10.58 19.50 -35.35
C LYS A 291 11.19 18.15 -35.04
N ALA A 292 11.16 17.71 -33.78
CA ALA A 292 11.75 16.44 -33.35
C ALA A 292 11.01 15.24 -33.95
N VAL A 293 9.69 15.36 -34.20
CA VAL A 293 8.90 14.29 -34.83
C VAL A 293 8.73 14.48 -36.35
N GLY A 294 9.43 15.44 -36.96
CA GLY A 294 9.44 15.66 -38.41
C GLY A 294 8.25 16.47 -38.95
N ILE A 295 7.51 17.18 -38.08
CA ILE A 295 6.44 18.10 -38.48
C ILE A 295 7.01 19.52 -38.63
N ASP A 296 6.67 20.21 -39.73
CA ASP A 296 6.99 21.64 -39.87
C ASP A 296 6.09 22.48 -38.96
N PRO A 297 6.64 23.19 -37.97
CA PRO A 297 5.85 23.99 -37.04
C PRO A 297 4.96 25.06 -37.68
N GLU A 298 5.36 25.57 -38.86
CA GLU A 298 4.59 26.58 -39.57
C GLU A 298 3.23 26.04 -40.07
N THR A 299 3.09 24.73 -40.19
CA THR A 299 1.81 24.10 -40.59
C THR A 299 0.80 24.13 -39.45
N LYS A 300 1.24 24.28 -38.19
CA LYS A 300 0.41 24.16 -36.97
C LYS A 300 -0.34 22.85 -36.88
N GLU A 301 0.19 21.78 -37.47
CA GLU A 301 -0.34 20.41 -37.30
C GLU A 301 0.01 19.92 -35.90
N ASP A 302 -1.02 19.51 -35.13
CA ASP A 302 -0.82 18.98 -33.77
C ASP A 302 -0.02 17.68 -33.80
N VAL A 303 0.95 17.53 -32.90
CA VAL A 303 1.69 16.27 -32.71
C VAL A 303 0.81 15.27 -32.00
N LYS A 304 0.40 14.23 -32.70
CA LYS A 304 -0.48 13.19 -32.15
C LYS A 304 0.23 12.31 -31.13
N PHE A 305 -0.51 11.90 -30.08
CA PHE A 305 -0.04 10.89 -29.15
C PHE A 305 0.22 9.57 -29.91
N SER A 306 1.38 8.97 -29.67
CA SER A 306 1.79 7.72 -30.33
C SER A 306 2.44 6.78 -29.34
N CYS A 307 1.95 5.53 -29.28
CA CYS A 307 2.62 4.45 -28.56
C CYS A 307 3.77 3.82 -29.36
N LYS A 308 3.81 4.06 -30.68
CA LYS A 308 4.72 3.40 -31.62
C LYS A 308 5.96 4.24 -31.94
N SER A 309 5.86 5.57 -31.91
CA SER A 309 6.92 6.46 -32.39
C SER A 309 8.00 6.71 -31.34
N ASP A 310 9.22 6.30 -31.65
CA ASP A 310 10.41 6.62 -30.84
C ASP A 310 10.64 8.13 -30.74
N ASP A 311 10.50 8.82 -31.86
CA ASP A 311 10.71 10.27 -31.91
C ASP A 311 9.68 10.98 -31.04
N PHE A 312 8.44 10.47 -30.98
CA PHE A 312 7.43 10.98 -30.06
C PHE A 312 7.86 10.78 -28.60
N TRP A 313 8.21 9.55 -28.20
CA TRP A 313 8.59 9.29 -26.81
C TRP A 313 9.83 10.07 -26.37
N ASN A 314 10.84 10.12 -27.23
CA ASN A 314 12.06 10.89 -26.95
C ASN A 314 11.77 12.39 -26.82
N ALA A 315 10.99 12.97 -27.73
CA ALA A 315 10.61 14.38 -27.67
C ALA A 315 9.67 14.68 -26.48
N TYR A 316 8.72 13.79 -26.21
CA TYR A 316 7.76 13.88 -25.12
C TYR A 316 8.47 13.98 -23.76
N PHE A 317 9.48 13.16 -23.51
CA PHE A 317 10.24 13.28 -22.28
C PHE A 317 11.21 14.46 -22.30
N ASP A 318 12.02 14.62 -23.37
CA ASP A 318 13.10 15.61 -23.38
C ASP A 318 12.61 17.05 -23.48
N LYS A 319 11.53 17.30 -24.21
CA LYS A 319 11.06 18.66 -24.52
C LYS A 319 9.88 19.08 -23.66
N VAL A 320 9.07 18.11 -23.17
CA VAL A 320 7.88 18.41 -22.37
C VAL A 320 8.14 18.22 -20.88
N HIS A 321 8.64 17.03 -20.45
CA HIS A 321 8.73 16.68 -19.03
C HIS A 321 10.03 17.12 -18.35
N LYS A 322 11.19 16.86 -18.97
CA LYS A 322 12.50 17.18 -18.38
C LYS A 322 12.69 18.66 -18.01
N PRO A 323 12.22 19.64 -18.79
CA PRO A 323 12.30 21.04 -18.39
C PRO A 323 11.58 21.30 -17.07
N TYR A 324 10.37 20.76 -16.89
CA TYR A 324 9.60 20.93 -15.66
C TYR A 324 10.16 20.13 -14.48
N GLU A 325 10.70 18.93 -14.73
CA GLU A 325 11.43 18.18 -13.69
C GLU A 325 12.66 18.94 -13.20
N LYS A 326 13.38 19.61 -14.10
CA LYS A 326 14.51 20.48 -13.75
C LYS A 326 14.06 21.72 -12.95
N ASP A 327 12.88 22.24 -13.24
CA ASP A 327 12.30 23.39 -12.53
C ASP A 327 11.65 23.00 -11.19
N GLY A 328 11.49 21.67 -10.88
CA GLY A 328 11.05 21.23 -9.55
C GLY A 328 9.89 20.26 -9.49
N VAL A 329 9.42 19.71 -10.61
CA VAL A 329 8.45 18.61 -10.61
C VAL A 329 9.18 17.30 -10.32
N ASP A 330 8.74 16.54 -9.30
CA ASP A 330 9.43 15.33 -8.88
C ASP A 330 8.97 14.08 -9.62
N PHE A 331 7.68 13.96 -9.93
CA PHE A 331 7.09 12.83 -10.65
C PHE A 331 5.75 13.23 -11.27
N TRP A 332 5.11 12.31 -12.03
CA TRP A 332 3.93 12.60 -12.82
C TRP A 332 2.73 11.78 -12.40
N TRP A 333 1.54 12.42 -12.37
CA TRP A 333 0.26 11.75 -12.17
C TRP A 333 -0.43 11.52 -13.53
N ILE A 334 -0.41 10.29 -14.01
CA ILE A 334 -0.97 9.89 -15.31
C ILE A 334 -2.42 9.44 -15.08
N ASP A 335 -3.36 10.32 -15.36
CA ASP A 335 -4.79 10.04 -15.24
C ASP A 335 -5.37 9.67 -16.61
N TRP A 336 -5.13 8.43 -17.02
CA TRP A 336 -5.59 7.94 -18.31
C TRP A 336 -7.02 7.43 -18.24
N GLN A 337 -7.98 8.18 -18.80
CA GLN A 337 -9.40 7.86 -18.91
C GLN A 337 -9.90 7.75 -20.36
N GLN A 338 -9.03 7.87 -21.37
CA GLN A 338 -9.34 8.02 -22.79
C GLN A 338 -9.42 6.69 -23.54
N GLY A 339 -9.71 5.60 -22.83
CA GLY A 339 -9.96 4.29 -23.44
C GLY A 339 -8.73 3.41 -23.64
N LYS A 340 -8.84 2.41 -24.51
CA LYS A 340 -7.84 1.34 -24.69
C LYS A 340 -7.30 1.24 -26.12
N LYS A 341 -7.52 2.23 -26.96
CA LYS A 341 -7.06 2.21 -28.37
C LYS A 341 -5.79 3.03 -28.50
N SER A 342 -4.80 2.49 -29.24
CA SER A 342 -3.58 3.15 -29.65
C SER A 342 -3.31 2.92 -31.14
N ASP A 343 -2.22 3.49 -31.64
CA ASP A 343 -1.64 3.24 -32.95
C ASP A 343 -0.94 1.87 -33.08
N ILE A 344 -0.80 1.14 -31.98
CA ILE A 344 -0.43 -0.29 -31.96
C ILE A 344 -1.70 -1.10 -31.71
N GLU A 345 -2.13 -1.88 -32.70
CA GLU A 345 -3.38 -2.64 -32.65
C GLU A 345 -3.45 -3.55 -31.41
N GLY A 346 -4.44 -3.30 -30.53
CA GLY A 346 -4.71 -4.06 -29.32
C GLY A 346 -3.88 -3.66 -28.11
N LEU A 347 -2.92 -2.76 -28.23
CA LEU A 347 -2.18 -2.22 -27.08
C LEU A 347 -3.03 -1.18 -26.35
N ASP A 348 -3.22 -1.39 -25.05
CA ASP A 348 -3.78 -0.38 -24.17
C ASP A 348 -2.71 0.71 -23.90
N PRO A 349 -2.95 1.99 -24.25
CA PRO A 349 -1.96 3.06 -24.09
C PRO A 349 -1.41 3.18 -22.66
N LEU A 350 -2.21 2.82 -21.65
CA LEU A 350 -1.80 2.88 -20.25
C LEU A 350 -0.61 1.95 -19.94
N LEU A 351 -0.46 0.83 -20.67
CA LEU A 351 0.71 -0.04 -20.54
C LEU A 351 2.00 0.71 -20.92
N ALA A 352 1.98 1.38 -22.07
CA ALA A 352 3.13 2.14 -22.57
C ALA A 352 3.40 3.37 -21.69
N LEU A 353 2.36 4.11 -21.29
CA LEU A 353 2.48 5.26 -20.40
C LEU A 353 3.11 4.88 -19.07
N ASN A 354 2.60 3.83 -18.39
CA ASN A 354 3.15 3.38 -17.11
C ASN A 354 4.62 2.96 -17.26
N HIS A 355 4.91 2.21 -18.30
CA HIS A 355 6.25 1.68 -18.57
C HIS A 355 7.26 2.80 -18.83
N TYR A 356 7.01 3.63 -19.84
CA TYR A 356 7.98 4.63 -20.26
C TYR A 356 8.11 5.79 -19.27
N HIS A 357 7.01 6.28 -18.67
CA HIS A 357 7.09 7.32 -17.63
C HIS A 357 7.86 6.87 -16.39
N PHE A 358 7.67 5.60 -15.98
CA PHE A 358 8.39 5.09 -14.82
C PHE A 358 9.90 4.96 -15.10
N LEU A 359 10.27 4.46 -16.27
CA LEU A 359 11.68 4.33 -16.66
C LEU A 359 12.34 5.70 -16.85
N ASP A 360 11.65 6.67 -17.47
CA ASP A 360 12.15 8.03 -17.63
C ASP A 360 12.35 8.71 -16.28
N ASN A 361 11.42 8.53 -15.34
CA ASN A 361 11.51 9.12 -14.00
C ASN A 361 12.69 8.58 -13.16
N ALA A 362 13.29 7.43 -13.55
CA ALA A 362 14.49 6.87 -12.91
C ALA A 362 15.79 7.60 -13.28
N GLU A 363 15.78 8.50 -14.26
CA GLU A 363 16.95 9.26 -14.62
C GLU A 363 17.43 10.15 -13.47
N ASN A 364 18.73 10.53 -13.48
CA ASN A 364 19.38 11.35 -12.46
C ASN A 364 19.52 10.68 -11.07
N GLY A 365 19.41 9.35 -11.00
CA GLY A 365 19.71 8.58 -9.79
C GLY A 365 18.69 8.72 -8.66
N LYS A 366 17.52 9.28 -8.92
CA LYS A 366 16.38 9.28 -7.97
C LYS A 366 15.62 7.95 -8.00
N LEU A 367 14.99 7.56 -6.91
CA LEU A 367 14.03 6.46 -6.90
C LEU A 367 12.82 6.87 -7.77
N PRO A 368 12.47 6.08 -8.81
CA PRO A 368 11.39 6.44 -9.71
C PRO A 368 10.01 6.28 -9.07
N LEU A 369 9.08 7.12 -9.48
CA LEU A 369 7.70 7.10 -9.06
C LEU A 369 6.78 7.62 -10.17
N ILE A 370 5.61 7.01 -10.30
CA ILE A 370 4.46 7.58 -11.01
C ILE A 370 3.21 7.43 -10.14
N LEU A 371 2.21 8.25 -10.35
CA LEU A 371 0.86 8.01 -9.85
C LEU A 371 -0.01 7.70 -11.06
N SER A 372 -0.50 6.46 -11.18
CA SER A 372 -1.21 6.01 -12.38
C SER A 372 -2.25 4.93 -12.04
N ARG A 373 -2.89 4.37 -13.04
CA ARG A 373 -3.92 3.34 -12.88
C ARG A 373 -3.34 1.94 -13.14
N TYR A 374 -3.93 0.92 -12.50
CA TYR A 374 -3.59 -0.48 -12.76
C TYR A 374 -3.96 -0.89 -14.19
N ALA A 375 -3.02 -1.49 -14.90
CA ALA A 375 -3.16 -1.90 -16.30
C ALA A 375 -3.04 -3.42 -16.53
N GLY A 376 -3.11 -4.22 -15.47
CA GLY A 376 -2.97 -5.69 -15.55
C GLY A 376 -1.75 -6.22 -14.79
N LEU A 377 -1.59 -7.55 -14.79
CA LEU A 377 -0.43 -8.20 -14.18
C LEU A 377 0.87 -7.70 -14.83
N GLY A 378 1.87 -7.38 -14.02
CA GLY A 378 3.09 -6.70 -14.45
C GLY A 378 3.14 -5.22 -14.06
N SER A 379 1.98 -4.57 -13.81
CA SER A 379 1.92 -3.15 -13.40
C SER A 379 2.56 -2.84 -12.06
N HIS A 380 2.77 -3.84 -11.20
CA HIS A 380 3.43 -3.67 -9.90
C HIS A 380 4.88 -3.14 -10.03
N ARG A 381 5.48 -3.25 -11.20
CA ARG A 381 6.80 -2.67 -11.50
C ARG A 381 6.79 -1.15 -11.64
N TYR A 382 5.61 -0.55 -11.72
CA TYR A 382 5.41 0.88 -11.98
C TYR A 382 4.52 1.51 -10.90
N PRO A 383 4.95 1.54 -9.62
CA PRO A 383 4.18 2.17 -8.56
C PRO A 383 4.12 3.69 -8.73
N LEU A 384 3.04 4.33 -8.29
CA LEU A 384 1.90 3.87 -7.50
C LEU A 384 0.63 3.75 -8.33
N GLY A 385 -0.37 3.02 -7.79
CA GLY A 385 -1.73 3.04 -8.30
C GLY A 385 -2.64 4.03 -7.56
N PHE A 386 -3.54 4.72 -8.29
CA PHE A 386 -4.67 5.39 -7.65
C PHE A 386 -5.99 4.79 -8.14
N SER A 387 -6.99 4.75 -7.25
CA SER A 387 -8.23 4.00 -7.53
C SER A 387 -9.27 4.81 -8.29
N GLY A 388 -9.08 6.12 -8.44
CA GLY A 388 -9.99 7.00 -9.16
C GLY A 388 -11.12 7.58 -8.31
N ASP A 389 -12.07 8.23 -8.98
CA ASP A 389 -13.06 9.15 -8.45
C ASP A 389 -14.27 8.44 -7.85
N THR A 390 -14.22 8.11 -6.57
CA THR A 390 -15.29 7.37 -5.88
C THR A 390 -16.36 8.29 -5.26
N ALA A 391 -17.57 7.74 -5.05
CA ALA A 391 -18.63 8.45 -4.34
C ALA A 391 -18.32 8.59 -2.84
N ILE A 392 -18.73 9.72 -2.25
CA ILE A 392 -18.60 10.00 -0.82
C ILE A 392 -19.72 9.29 -0.06
N ASN A 393 -19.49 8.06 0.39
CA ASN A 393 -20.42 7.30 1.22
C ASN A 393 -19.75 6.13 1.97
N HIS A 394 -20.42 5.64 3.02
CA HIS A 394 -19.90 4.53 3.84
C HIS A 394 -19.76 3.20 3.08
N LYS A 395 -20.50 2.95 2.00
CA LYS A 395 -20.39 1.70 1.23
C LYS A 395 -19.09 1.65 0.43
N VAL A 396 -18.61 2.80 -0.04
CA VAL A 396 -17.30 2.92 -0.69
C VAL A 396 -16.19 2.73 0.35
N LEU A 397 -16.27 3.43 1.48
CA LEU A 397 -15.33 3.22 2.57
C LEU A 397 -15.29 1.75 3.03
N ASP A 398 -16.44 1.07 3.11
CA ASP A 398 -16.51 -0.34 3.51
C ASP A 398 -15.85 -1.29 2.47
N PHE A 399 -15.79 -0.88 1.22
CA PHE A 399 -15.17 -1.67 0.17
C PHE A 399 -13.63 -1.46 0.06
N GLN A 400 -13.13 -0.29 0.41
CA GLN A 400 -11.72 0.07 0.16
C GLN A 400 -10.70 -0.71 0.99
N PRO A 401 -10.89 -1.05 2.29
CA PRO A 401 -9.96 -1.91 3.02
C PRO A 401 -9.82 -3.30 2.39
N TYR A 402 -10.95 -3.92 2.00
CA TYR A 402 -10.94 -5.18 1.26
C TYR A 402 -10.22 -5.05 -0.07
N PHE A 403 -10.54 -4.03 -0.87
CA PHE A 403 -9.90 -3.77 -2.17
C PHE A 403 -8.38 -3.65 -2.01
N THR A 404 -7.92 -2.90 -1.01
CA THR A 404 -6.50 -2.65 -0.73
C THR A 404 -5.77 -3.94 -0.35
N ALA A 405 -6.27 -4.68 0.62
CA ALA A 405 -5.63 -5.92 1.06
C ALA A 405 -5.69 -7.00 -0.04
N ASN A 406 -6.82 -7.11 -0.73
CA ASN A 406 -7.04 -8.12 -1.76
C ASN A 406 -6.17 -7.91 -3.01
N ALA A 407 -5.72 -6.67 -3.28
CA ALA A 407 -4.80 -6.36 -4.37
C ALA A 407 -3.45 -7.10 -4.24
N ALA A 408 -3.10 -7.57 -3.04
CA ALA A 408 -1.98 -8.47 -2.81
C ALA A 408 -2.05 -9.73 -3.69
N ASN A 409 -3.25 -10.22 -4.00
CA ASN A 409 -3.46 -11.39 -4.87
C ASN A 409 -3.11 -11.10 -6.34
N ALA A 410 -3.01 -9.83 -6.75
CA ALA A 410 -2.53 -9.40 -8.06
C ALA A 410 -1.10 -8.86 -8.02
N ALA A 411 -0.38 -9.08 -6.91
CA ALA A 411 0.96 -8.54 -6.66
C ALA A 411 1.05 -7.00 -6.72
N TYR A 412 -0.07 -6.27 -6.57
CA TYR A 412 -0.16 -4.82 -6.73
C TYR A 412 -0.45 -4.15 -5.38
N PHE A 413 0.58 -3.73 -4.65
CA PHE A 413 0.50 -3.42 -3.22
C PHE A 413 0.29 -1.95 -2.89
N TRP A 414 0.67 -1.03 -3.78
CA TRP A 414 0.79 0.40 -3.48
C TRP A 414 -0.39 1.18 -4.07
N TRP A 415 -1.56 1.05 -3.42
CA TRP A 415 -2.76 1.76 -3.79
C TRP A 415 -2.91 3.09 -3.04
N SER A 416 -3.27 4.13 -3.79
CA SER A 416 -3.75 5.43 -3.30
C SER A 416 -5.25 5.54 -3.54
N HIS A 417 -6.02 5.78 -2.50
CA HIS A 417 -7.43 6.11 -2.59
C HIS A 417 -7.63 7.61 -2.43
N ASP A 418 -8.78 8.12 -2.89
CA ASP A 418 -9.26 9.46 -2.55
C ASP A 418 -9.77 9.43 -1.10
N ILE A 419 -8.90 9.77 -0.14
CA ILE A 419 -9.24 9.75 1.28
C ILE A 419 -10.26 10.85 1.57
N GLY A 420 -11.46 10.41 1.98
CA GLY A 420 -12.65 11.23 2.14
C GLY A 420 -13.65 11.14 0.97
N GLY A 421 -13.33 10.37 -0.08
CA GLY A 421 -14.10 10.22 -1.30
C GLY A 421 -14.08 11.45 -2.20
N HIS A 422 -14.37 11.30 -3.50
CA HIS A 422 -14.21 12.35 -4.50
C HIS A 422 -15.48 13.20 -4.67
N HIS A 423 -16.62 12.60 -5.08
CA HIS A 423 -17.83 13.29 -5.46
C HIS A 423 -19.12 12.53 -5.06
N PHE A 424 -20.30 12.93 -5.57
CA PHE A 424 -21.60 12.27 -5.38
C PHE A 424 -22.02 12.02 -3.92
N GLY A 425 -21.70 12.92 -3.03
CA GLY A 425 -22.08 12.82 -1.63
C GLY A 425 -22.19 14.18 -0.97
N TYR A 426 -22.04 14.20 0.32
CA TYR A 426 -22.05 15.42 1.11
C TYR A 426 -20.91 15.41 2.12
N LYS A 427 -20.59 16.58 2.66
CA LYS A 427 -19.59 16.76 3.70
C LYS A 427 -20.11 16.12 5.00
N ASP A 428 -19.61 14.92 5.33
CA ASP A 428 -19.96 14.16 6.53
C ASP A 428 -18.74 14.08 7.44
N ASP A 429 -18.83 14.67 8.62
CA ASP A 429 -17.73 14.74 9.59
C ASP A 429 -17.27 13.35 10.05
N GLU A 430 -18.22 12.44 10.33
CA GLU A 430 -17.87 11.08 10.76
C GLU A 430 -17.19 10.30 9.64
N LEU A 431 -17.79 10.30 8.45
CA LEU A 431 -17.25 9.57 7.29
C LEU A 431 -15.85 10.05 6.92
N TYR A 432 -15.63 11.38 6.94
CA TYR A 432 -14.32 11.97 6.70
C TYR A 432 -13.27 11.45 7.67
N LEU A 433 -13.57 11.46 8.98
CA LEU A 433 -12.62 11.00 9.99
C LEU A 433 -12.35 9.49 9.88
N ARG A 434 -13.37 8.67 9.66
CA ARG A 434 -13.23 7.22 9.44
C ARG A 434 -12.37 6.92 8.20
N TRP A 435 -12.47 7.74 7.16
CA TRP A 435 -11.63 7.61 5.97
C TRP A 435 -10.17 7.97 6.25
N ILE A 436 -9.91 9.01 7.05
CA ILE A 436 -8.55 9.35 7.49
C ILE A 436 -7.96 8.22 8.33
N GLU A 437 -8.70 7.68 9.30
CA GLU A 437 -8.27 6.56 10.13
C GLU A 437 -7.86 5.34 9.27
N PHE A 438 -8.67 4.98 8.29
CA PHE A 438 -8.30 3.96 7.30
C PHE A 438 -7.06 4.39 6.51
N GLY A 439 -7.00 5.63 6.04
CA GLY A 439 -5.88 6.18 5.26
C GLY A 439 -4.54 6.07 5.99
N VAL A 440 -4.52 6.26 7.30
CA VAL A 440 -3.30 6.11 8.13
C VAL A 440 -2.72 4.70 8.02
N PHE A 441 -3.57 3.70 7.99
CA PHE A 441 -3.20 2.28 7.88
C PHE A 441 -3.43 1.71 6.47
N SER A 442 -3.37 2.55 5.45
CA SER A 442 -3.36 2.19 4.03
C SER A 442 -1.97 2.43 3.41
N PRO A 443 -1.68 1.91 2.20
CA PRO A 443 -0.36 2.08 1.60
C PRO A 443 -0.01 3.56 1.38
N ILE A 444 -0.91 4.34 0.77
CA ILE A 444 -0.73 5.77 0.48
C ILE A 444 -1.90 6.56 1.08
N LEU A 445 -1.58 7.64 1.80
CA LEU A 445 -2.57 8.56 2.34
C LEU A 445 -2.58 9.85 1.51
N ARG A 446 -3.51 9.94 0.57
CA ARG A 446 -3.73 11.12 -0.28
C ARG A 446 -5.13 11.70 -0.01
N LEU A 447 -5.18 12.88 0.60
CA LEU A 447 -6.42 13.67 0.69
C LEU A 447 -6.74 14.17 -0.71
N HIS A 448 -7.91 13.81 -1.24
CA HIS A 448 -8.32 14.25 -2.58
C HIS A 448 -9.83 14.49 -2.66
N SER A 449 -10.24 15.42 -3.51
CA SER A 449 -11.65 15.73 -3.74
C SER A 449 -11.87 16.47 -5.06
N THR A 450 -13.12 16.60 -5.44
CA THR A 450 -13.61 17.37 -6.60
C THR A 450 -13.41 18.89 -6.43
N SER A 451 -13.60 19.62 -7.53
CA SER A 451 -13.57 21.08 -7.61
C SER A 451 -14.68 21.79 -6.83
N ASN A 452 -15.72 21.06 -6.37
CA ASN A 452 -16.83 21.66 -5.64
C ASN A 452 -16.36 22.28 -4.31
N ASP A 453 -16.59 23.58 -4.13
CA ASP A 453 -16.13 24.33 -2.94
C ASP A 453 -16.74 23.85 -1.62
N LEU A 454 -17.86 23.14 -1.66
CA LEU A 454 -18.53 22.58 -0.49
C LEU A 454 -17.94 21.24 -0.02
N LEU A 455 -17.02 20.65 -0.79
CA LEU A 455 -16.46 19.31 -0.55
C LEU A 455 -14.95 19.29 -0.29
N GLY A 456 -14.37 20.40 0.18
CA GLY A 456 -12.94 20.47 0.56
C GLY A 456 -12.59 19.49 1.68
N LYS A 457 -11.31 19.03 1.70
CA LYS A 457 -10.79 18.07 2.66
C LYS A 457 -9.80 18.69 3.67
N GLU A 458 -9.70 20.00 3.71
CA GLU A 458 -8.88 20.70 4.68
C GLU A 458 -9.40 20.39 6.10
N PRO A 459 -8.57 19.83 7.01
CA PRO A 459 -9.04 19.34 8.33
C PRO A 459 -9.75 20.41 9.17
N TRP A 460 -9.27 21.64 9.13
CA TRP A 460 -9.81 22.79 9.90
C TRP A 460 -11.17 23.31 9.39
N LYS A 461 -11.65 22.81 8.24
CA LYS A 461 -12.99 23.10 7.73
C LYS A 461 -14.07 22.15 8.29
N TYR A 462 -13.69 21.18 9.11
CA TYR A 462 -14.58 20.22 9.75
C TYR A 462 -14.88 20.62 11.20
N ARG A 463 -15.87 19.98 11.83
CA ARG A 463 -16.22 20.20 13.23
C ARG A 463 -14.96 20.04 14.11
N ARG A 464 -14.84 20.89 15.16
CA ARG A 464 -13.60 21.01 15.97
C ARG A 464 -13.04 19.68 16.48
N ASP A 465 -13.89 18.79 16.98
CA ASP A 465 -13.49 17.49 17.50
C ASP A 465 -12.95 16.57 16.38
N VAL A 466 -13.60 16.59 15.23
CA VAL A 466 -13.17 15.87 14.00
C VAL A 466 -11.85 16.44 13.48
N TYR A 467 -11.74 17.78 13.42
CA TYR A 467 -10.48 18.43 13.03
C TYR A 467 -9.30 18.05 13.93
N LEU A 468 -9.48 18.12 15.26
CA LEU A 468 -8.41 17.79 16.20
C LEU A 468 -8.00 16.31 16.09
N SER A 469 -8.96 15.43 15.88
CA SER A 469 -8.70 14.01 15.65
C SER A 469 -8.02 13.75 14.30
N ALA A 470 -8.48 14.39 13.24
CA ALA A 470 -7.83 14.30 11.91
C ALA A 470 -6.38 14.76 11.98
N LYS A 471 -6.10 15.89 12.67
CA LYS A 471 -4.75 16.37 12.90
C LYS A 471 -3.88 15.34 13.64
N LYS A 472 -4.40 14.71 14.72
CA LYS A 472 -3.71 13.62 15.45
C LYS A 472 -3.34 12.48 14.48
N TRP A 473 -4.28 12.05 13.64
CA TRP A 473 -4.11 10.92 12.74
C TRP A 473 -3.14 11.22 11.59
N LEU A 474 -3.20 12.41 10.99
CA LEU A 474 -2.28 12.82 9.92
C LEU A 474 -0.84 12.93 10.45
N ASN A 475 -0.65 13.48 11.66
CA ASN A 475 0.65 13.47 12.33
C ASN A 475 1.13 12.04 12.63
N PHE A 476 0.23 11.16 13.07
CA PHE A 476 0.60 9.77 13.34
C PHE A 476 1.01 9.04 12.05
N ARG A 477 0.35 9.32 10.92
CA ARG A 477 0.79 8.78 9.61
C ARG A 477 2.23 9.20 9.30
N HIS A 478 2.57 10.45 9.51
CA HIS A 478 3.92 10.94 9.25
C HIS A 478 4.95 10.23 10.14
N ARG A 479 4.64 10.03 11.41
CA ARG A 479 5.48 9.28 12.34
C ARG A 479 5.70 7.82 11.90
N LEU A 480 4.70 7.19 11.27
CA LEU A 480 4.77 5.81 10.78
C LEU A 480 5.68 5.62 9.56
N ILE A 481 6.20 6.66 8.92
CA ILE A 481 7.04 6.54 7.72
C ILE A 481 8.20 5.58 7.96
N ALA A 482 8.89 5.65 9.10
CA ALA A 482 10.02 4.76 9.42
C ALA A 482 9.62 3.27 9.44
N TYR A 483 8.43 2.96 10.00
CA TYR A 483 7.86 1.61 9.99
C TYR A 483 7.46 1.18 8.58
N ILE A 484 6.69 2.01 7.88
CA ILE A 484 6.15 1.70 6.54
C ILE A 484 7.30 1.53 5.54
N PHE A 485 8.33 2.37 5.59
CA PHE A 485 9.50 2.26 4.70
C PHE A 485 10.30 0.98 4.94
N THR A 486 10.43 0.55 6.19
CA THR A 486 11.01 -0.77 6.49
C THR A 486 10.18 -1.91 5.89
N MET A 487 8.84 -1.79 5.88
CA MET A 487 7.96 -2.77 5.23
C MET A 487 8.03 -2.69 3.70
N ASP A 488 8.21 -1.50 3.14
CA ASP A 488 8.45 -1.29 1.72
C ASP A 488 9.73 -1.98 1.24
N TYR A 489 10.82 -1.85 2.00
CA TYR A 489 12.03 -2.61 1.71
C TYR A 489 11.80 -4.14 1.73
N LYS A 490 11.00 -4.65 2.68
CA LYS A 490 10.61 -6.07 2.69
C LYS A 490 9.74 -6.44 1.49
N CYS A 491 8.86 -5.52 1.06
CA CYS A 491 8.08 -5.68 -0.16
C CYS A 491 9.00 -5.81 -1.38
N HIS A 492 9.92 -4.87 -1.55
CA HIS A 492 10.91 -4.87 -2.63
C HIS A 492 11.77 -6.15 -2.64
N LYS A 493 12.27 -6.60 -1.49
CA LYS A 493 13.17 -7.77 -1.40
C LYS A 493 12.47 -9.12 -1.49
N ASN A 494 11.27 -9.24 -0.96
CA ASN A 494 10.63 -10.54 -0.72
C ASN A 494 9.21 -10.65 -1.28
N GLY A 495 8.66 -9.58 -1.87
CA GLY A 495 7.28 -9.55 -2.32
C GLY A 495 6.25 -9.62 -1.16
N THR A 496 6.61 -9.11 0.02
CA THR A 496 5.71 -9.10 1.19
C THR A 496 4.85 -7.84 1.16
N PRO A 497 3.52 -7.92 1.00
CA PRO A 497 2.66 -6.74 0.96
C PRO A 497 2.58 -6.04 2.32
N LEU A 498 2.48 -4.70 2.31
CA LEU A 498 2.22 -3.90 3.52
C LEU A 498 0.84 -4.24 4.09
N CYS A 499 -0.21 -4.20 3.25
CA CYS A 499 -1.56 -4.63 3.61
C CYS A 499 -1.78 -6.06 3.11
N LYS A 500 -1.72 -7.03 4.03
CA LYS A 500 -1.77 -8.46 3.71
C LYS A 500 -3.05 -9.09 4.26
N PRO A 501 -3.89 -9.75 3.43
CA PRO A 501 -5.08 -10.44 3.91
C PRO A 501 -4.77 -11.47 5.01
N MET A 502 -5.68 -11.63 5.96
CA MET A 502 -5.50 -12.55 7.10
C MET A 502 -5.21 -13.99 6.66
N TYR A 503 -5.85 -14.45 5.60
CA TYR A 503 -5.66 -15.82 5.07
C TYR A 503 -4.27 -16.12 4.49
N TYR A 504 -3.42 -15.11 4.25
CA TYR A 504 -2.03 -15.35 3.85
C TYR A 504 -1.20 -16.01 4.94
N ALA A 505 -1.44 -15.65 6.19
CA ALA A 505 -0.77 -16.26 7.34
C ALA A 505 -1.53 -17.48 7.88
N TYR A 506 -2.86 -17.52 7.67
CA TYR A 506 -3.75 -18.55 8.21
C TYR A 506 -4.65 -19.15 7.12
N PRO A 507 -4.05 -19.82 6.11
CA PRO A 507 -4.79 -20.30 4.94
C PRO A 507 -5.72 -21.50 5.22
N ASN A 508 -5.64 -22.09 6.41
CA ASN A 508 -6.51 -23.20 6.84
C ASN A 508 -7.62 -22.75 7.80
N GLU A 509 -7.63 -21.50 8.23
CA GLU A 509 -8.62 -20.93 9.13
C GLU A 509 -9.74 -20.25 8.33
N GLU A 510 -10.96 -20.79 8.37
CA GLU A 510 -12.09 -20.22 7.60
C GLU A 510 -12.44 -18.81 8.09
N SER A 511 -12.29 -18.50 9.38
CA SER A 511 -12.48 -17.16 9.93
C SER A 511 -11.57 -16.10 9.30
N ALA A 512 -10.35 -16.48 8.90
CA ALA A 512 -9.41 -15.58 8.22
C ALA A 512 -9.92 -15.11 6.83
N PHE A 513 -10.83 -15.86 6.19
CA PHE A 513 -11.48 -15.48 4.93
C PHE A 513 -12.77 -14.68 5.14
N ASN A 514 -13.30 -14.64 6.37
CA ASN A 514 -14.59 -14.02 6.68
C ASN A 514 -14.48 -12.60 7.24
N VAL A 515 -13.26 -12.07 7.32
CA VAL A 515 -12.94 -10.71 7.80
C VAL A 515 -12.24 -9.88 6.70
N PRO A 516 -12.92 -9.58 5.59
CA PRO A 516 -12.27 -8.99 4.40
C PRO A 516 -11.66 -7.61 4.65
N ASN A 517 -12.16 -6.84 5.62
CA ASN A 517 -11.68 -5.52 5.97
C ASN A 517 -10.58 -5.52 7.04
N GLU A 518 -10.25 -6.69 7.60
CA GLU A 518 -9.12 -6.87 8.51
C GLU A 518 -7.90 -7.38 7.74
N TYR A 519 -6.73 -6.82 8.05
CA TYR A 519 -5.49 -7.18 7.38
C TYR A 519 -4.28 -6.96 8.27
N PHE A 520 -3.21 -7.71 8.02
CA PHE A 520 -1.91 -7.37 8.57
C PHE A 520 -1.41 -6.07 7.95
N PHE A 521 -1.00 -5.12 8.78
CA PHE A 521 -0.31 -3.92 8.37
C PHE A 521 1.17 -4.05 8.71
N GLY A 522 1.96 -4.50 7.74
CA GLY A 522 3.34 -4.91 7.92
C GLY A 522 3.49 -6.20 8.74
N SER A 523 4.58 -6.30 9.51
CA SER A 523 4.92 -7.50 10.30
C SER A 523 4.49 -7.44 11.76
N GLU A 524 4.10 -6.27 12.27
CA GLU A 524 3.88 -6.03 13.70
C GLU A 524 2.42 -5.82 14.06
N LEU A 525 1.57 -5.41 13.10
CA LEU A 525 0.24 -4.90 13.36
C LEU A 525 -0.84 -5.67 12.58
N ILE A 526 -2.04 -5.72 13.16
CA ILE A 526 -3.30 -6.05 12.49
C ILE A 526 -4.18 -4.82 12.56
N ALA A 527 -4.71 -4.34 11.42
CA ALA A 527 -5.65 -3.25 11.34
C ALA A 527 -7.05 -3.75 10.98
N ALA A 528 -8.06 -3.28 11.69
CA ALA A 528 -9.47 -3.56 11.42
C ALA A 528 -10.26 -2.24 11.32
N PRO A 529 -10.18 -1.52 10.17
CA PRO A 529 -10.79 -0.20 10.01
C PRO A 529 -12.30 -0.20 10.30
N ILE A 530 -12.76 0.84 10.98
CA ILE A 530 -14.19 1.10 11.18
C ILE A 530 -14.75 1.71 9.91
N THR A 531 -15.67 1.01 9.27
CA THR A 531 -16.31 1.43 8.01
C THR A 531 -17.79 1.73 8.17
N SER A 532 -18.36 1.38 9.32
CA SER A 532 -19.76 1.60 9.68
C SER A 532 -19.98 2.93 10.39
N LYS A 533 -21.21 3.42 10.32
CA LYS A 533 -21.65 4.58 11.11
C LYS A 533 -21.67 4.26 12.61
N THR A 534 -21.40 5.28 13.41
CA THR A 534 -21.59 5.23 14.86
C THR A 534 -23.04 4.89 15.21
N ASN A 535 -23.21 3.88 16.05
CA ASN A 535 -24.50 3.50 16.58
C ASN A 535 -24.96 4.55 17.62
N LYS A 536 -26.08 5.21 17.36
CA LYS A 536 -26.60 6.28 18.23
C LYS A 536 -26.94 5.82 19.66
N LYS A 537 -27.14 4.51 19.89
CA LYS A 537 -27.44 3.99 21.24
C LYS A 537 -26.16 3.77 22.04
N THR A 538 -25.08 3.31 21.41
CA THR A 538 -23.82 3.00 22.10
C THR A 538 -22.80 4.13 22.02
N ASN A 539 -22.98 5.08 21.10
CA ASN A 539 -21.98 6.07 20.68
C ASN A 539 -20.66 5.42 20.22
N MET A 540 -20.76 4.20 19.67
CA MET A 540 -19.63 3.47 19.11
C MET A 540 -19.97 2.92 17.73
N ALA A 541 -18.96 2.82 16.89
CA ALA A 541 -19.01 2.06 15.65
C ALA A 541 -18.25 0.74 15.80
N THR A 542 -18.44 -0.18 14.88
CA THR A 542 -17.94 -1.55 15.03
C THR A 542 -17.17 -2.04 13.81
N ALA A 543 -16.15 -2.86 14.04
CA ALA A 543 -15.50 -3.69 13.04
C ALA A 543 -15.63 -5.17 13.43
N LYS A 544 -15.88 -6.03 12.44
CA LYS A 544 -15.72 -7.47 12.61
C LYS A 544 -14.25 -7.81 12.48
N ALA A 545 -13.74 -8.61 13.39
CA ALA A 545 -12.36 -9.07 13.40
C ALA A 545 -12.27 -10.56 13.79
N TRP A 546 -11.20 -11.17 13.37
CA TRP A 546 -10.76 -12.48 13.82
C TRP A 546 -9.37 -12.35 14.43
N ILE A 547 -9.28 -12.59 15.72
CA ILE A 547 -8.00 -12.56 16.43
C ILE A 547 -7.32 -13.92 16.25
N PRO A 548 -6.14 -13.99 15.61
CA PRO A 548 -5.41 -15.24 15.46
C PRO A 548 -4.93 -15.81 16.81
N LYS A 549 -4.47 -17.05 16.82
CA LYS A 549 -3.85 -17.66 18.01
C LYS A 549 -2.69 -16.80 18.52
N GLY A 550 -2.69 -16.45 19.80
CA GLY A 550 -1.69 -15.63 20.48
C GLY A 550 -2.32 -14.46 21.23
N THR A 551 -1.49 -13.57 21.74
CA THR A 551 -1.90 -12.35 22.43
C THR A 551 -1.66 -11.14 21.54
N TYR A 552 -2.65 -10.27 21.47
CA TYR A 552 -2.60 -9.04 20.70
C TYR A 552 -3.05 -7.87 21.58
N THR A 553 -2.28 -6.78 21.59
CA THR A 553 -2.58 -5.57 22.37
C THR A 553 -3.02 -4.45 21.44
N ASP A 554 -4.18 -3.86 21.67
CA ASP A 554 -4.59 -2.64 20.95
C ASP A 554 -3.61 -1.51 21.29
N ILE A 555 -3.01 -0.91 20.25
CA ILE A 555 -1.91 0.06 20.45
C ILE A 555 -2.36 1.38 21.08
N PHE A 556 -3.68 1.66 21.09
CA PHE A 556 -4.26 2.89 21.60
C PHE A 556 -4.96 2.70 22.96
N THR A 557 -5.72 1.61 23.11
CA THR A 557 -6.49 1.35 24.34
C THR A 557 -5.76 0.45 25.33
N LEU A 558 -4.71 -0.24 24.89
CA LEU A 558 -3.94 -1.26 25.64
C LEU A 558 -4.76 -2.49 26.05
N GLN A 559 -5.99 -2.65 25.52
CA GLN A 559 -6.78 -3.86 25.73
C GLN A 559 -6.09 -5.07 25.08
N LYS A 560 -6.04 -6.19 25.79
CA LYS A 560 -5.42 -7.44 25.32
C LYS A 560 -6.47 -8.44 24.87
N TYR A 561 -6.26 -8.99 23.70
CA TYR A 561 -7.10 -10.01 23.06
C TYR A 561 -6.33 -11.32 22.97
N HIS A 562 -6.93 -12.40 23.44
CA HIS A 562 -6.33 -13.75 23.41
C HIS A 562 -7.07 -14.62 22.40
N GLY A 563 -6.46 -14.84 21.23
CA GLY A 563 -7.05 -15.66 20.17
C GLY A 563 -6.76 -17.18 20.31
N PRO A 564 -7.41 -18.04 19.49
CA PRO A 564 -8.22 -17.64 18.34
C PRO A 564 -9.66 -17.28 18.73
N MET A 565 -10.21 -16.19 18.17
CA MET A 565 -11.61 -15.80 18.36
C MET A 565 -12.14 -14.89 17.26
N ASP A 566 -13.42 -15.08 16.91
CA ASP A 566 -14.20 -14.10 16.15
C ASP A 566 -14.80 -13.09 17.12
N ILE A 567 -14.65 -11.80 16.83
CA ILE A 567 -15.08 -10.72 17.71
C ILE A 567 -15.63 -9.53 16.93
N THR A 568 -16.49 -8.74 17.59
CA THR A 568 -16.88 -7.40 17.15
C THR A 568 -16.16 -6.39 18.02
N LEU A 569 -15.21 -5.66 17.43
CA LEU A 569 -14.48 -4.57 18.07
C LEU A 569 -15.34 -3.30 18.06
N ASN A 570 -15.39 -2.59 19.18
CA ASN A 570 -16.17 -1.37 19.36
C ASN A 570 -15.24 -0.19 19.63
N ARG A 571 -15.34 0.88 18.84
CA ARG A 571 -14.52 2.09 19.02
C ARG A 571 -15.35 3.35 18.92
N GLU A 572 -14.91 4.36 19.66
CA GLU A 572 -15.45 5.72 19.53
C GLU A 572 -15.11 6.31 18.15
N LEU A 573 -15.67 7.48 17.88
CA LEU A 573 -15.46 8.16 16.59
C LEU A 573 -13.97 8.48 16.33
N TYR A 574 -13.16 8.62 17.37
CA TYR A 574 -11.78 9.10 17.28
C TYR A 574 -10.74 7.98 17.32
N ASP A 575 -11.17 6.73 17.25
CA ASP A 575 -10.31 5.56 17.43
C ASP A 575 -10.57 4.50 16.34
N ILE A 576 -9.50 3.81 15.97
CA ILE A 576 -9.49 2.68 15.06
C ILE A 576 -8.87 1.47 15.77
N PRO A 577 -9.43 0.26 15.64
CA PRO A 577 -8.77 -0.95 16.15
C PRO A 577 -7.49 -1.25 15.38
N VAL A 578 -6.36 -1.20 16.07
CA VAL A 578 -5.06 -1.63 15.56
C VAL A 578 -4.35 -2.43 16.65
N LEU A 579 -4.08 -3.68 16.35
CA LEU A 579 -3.59 -4.66 17.31
C LEU A 579 -2.13 -4.98 17.05
N ALA A 580 -1.27 -4.74 18.03
CA ALA A 580 0.12 -5.16 18.03
C ALA A 580 0.21 -6.63 18.44
N LYS A 581 0.99 -7.43 17.72
CA LYS A 581 1.31 -8.78 18.15
C LYS A 581 2.17 -8.75 19.43
N GLU A 582 2.19 -9.84 20.16
CA GLU A 582 3.07 -10.02 21.31
C GLU A 582 4.54 -9.72 20.94
N GLY A 583 5.20 -8.90 21.75
CA GLY A 583 6.59 -8.46 21.54
C GLY A 583 6.79 -7.43 20.43
N ALA A 584 5.75 -6.88 19.83
CA ALA A 584 5.86 -5.96 18.71
C ALA A 584 6.83 -4.79 18.95
N ILE A 585 7.55 -4.40 17.90
CA ILE A 585 8.49 -3.29 17.89
C ILE A 585 8.11 -2.38 16.73
N ILE A 586 7.70 -1.14 17.03
CA ILE A 586 7.20 -0.21 16.03
C ILE A 586 8.09 1.05 16.02
N PRO A 587 8.93 1.25 14.99
CA PRO A 587 9.70 2.49 14.85
C PRO A 587 8.81 3.62 14.36
N LEU A 588 8.97 4.80 14.98
CA LEU A 588 8.22 6.02 14.71
C LEU A 588 9.16 7.22 14.63
N SER A 589 8.96 8.09 13.65
CA SER A 589 9.63 9.40 13.65
C SER A 589 8.98 10.34 14.67
N ASN A 590 9.80 11.07 15.40
CA ASN A 590 9.36 12.19 16.25
C ASN A 590 9.91 13.54 15.74
N ASP A 591 10.43 13.57 14.52
CA ASP A 591 10.81 14.81 13.87
C ASP A 591 9.58 15.65 13.51
N ASP A 592 9.71 16.95 13.65
CA ASP A 592 8.69 17.92 13.26
C ASP A 592 8.81 18.29 11.77
N GLY A 593 7.70 18.80 11.20
CA GLY A 593 7.63 19.33 9.83
C GLY A 593 7.43 18.30 8.75
N ASN A 594 7.73 18.68 7.50
CA ASN A 594 7.39 17.92 6.30
C ASN A 594 8.47 16.92 5.86
N SER A 595 9.62 16.89 6.52
CA SER A 595 10.73 16.03 6.12
C SER A 595 10.37 14.56 6.26
N SER A 596 10.60 13.78 5.21
CA SER A 596 10.50 12.31 5.20
C SER A 596 11.87 11.63 5.21
N ALA A 597 12.94 12.35 5.51
CA ALA A 597 14.29 11.80 5.63
C ALA A 597 14.39 10.78 6.79
N ASN A 598 15.52 10.08 6.90
CA ASN A 598 15.78 9.26 8.08
C ASN A 598 15.71 10.14 9.34
N PRO A 599 14.90 9.78 10.35
CA PRO A 599 14.60 10.69 11.46
C PRO A 599 15.79 10.91 12.37
N LYS A 600 15.96 12.15 12.87
CA LYS A 600 16.88 12.48 13.95
C LYS A 600 16.34 12.02 15.31
N ALA A 601 15.05 12.22 15.53
CA ALA A 601 14.35 11.73 16.71
C ALA A 601 13.56 10.47 16.34
N LEU A 602 14.07 9.31 16.72
CA LEU A 602 13.46 8.01 16.40
C LEU A 602 12.91 7.37 17.68
N GLU A 603 11.62 7.05 17.70
CA GLU A 603 10.98 6.36 18.81
C GLU A 603 10.70 4.90 18.47
N PHE A 604 10.89 4.01 19.43
CA PHE A 604 10.45 2.61 19.35
C PHE A 604 9.34 2.35 20.36
N TRP A 605 8.15 2.00 19.89
CA TRP A 605 7.13 1.44 20.76
C TRP A 605 7.39 -0.05 20.95
N ILE A 606 7.54 -0.48 22.20
CA ILE A 606 7.85 -1.86 22.59
C ILE A 606 6.65 -2.44 23.35
N PHE A 607 6.17 -3.59 22.89
CA PHE A 607 5.14 -4.37 23.56
C PHE A 607 5.77 -5.58 24.26
N ASN A 608 5.14 -6.06 25.34
CA ASN A 608 5.64 -7.21 26.09
C ASN A 608 5.63 -8.47 25.21
N GLY A 609 6.68 -9.29 25.34
CA GLY A 609 6.82 -10.53 24.58
C GLY A 609 8.18 -10.67 23.90
N ASN A 610 8.33 -11.75 23.13
CA ASN A 610 9.58 -12.10 22.46
C ASN A 610 9.48 -11.80 20.96
N ASN A 611 10.36 -10.94 20.46
CA ASN A 611 10.38 -10.59 19.05
C ASN A 611 11.73 -10.01 18.61
N SER A 612 11.92 -9.96 17.30
CA SER A 612 13.01 -9.19 16.68
C SER A 612 12.48 -8.39 15.51
N PHE A 613 12.95 -7.16 15.39
CA PHE A 613 12.67 -6.26 14.28
C PHE A 613 13.97 -5.71 13.71
N THR A 614 14.04 -5.55 12.40
CA THR A 614 15.18 -4.90 11.74
C THR A 614 14.69 -3.66 11.04
N LEU A 615 15.07 -2.49 11.55
CA LEU A 615 14.85 -1.20 10.90
C LEU A 615 15.75 -1.10 9.68
N TYR A 616 15.21 -0.61 8.57
CA TYR A 616 15.91 -0.33 7.33
C TYR A 616 15.93 1.18 7.05
N GLU A 617 17.09 1.69 6.67
CA GLU A 617 17.31 3.08 6.30
C GLU A 617 18.29 3.15 5.12
N ASP A 618 18.12 4.11 4.22
CA ASP A 618 18.97 4.32 3.05
C ASP A 618 19.12 5.80 2.67
N ASN A 619 19.85 6.06 1.59
CA ASN A 619 20.07 7.40 1.07
C ASN A 619 18.92 7.95 0.21
N GLY A 620 17.84 7.18 -0.04
CA GLY A 620 16.70 7.58 -0.88
C GLY A 620 17.00 7.69 -2.38
N ARG A 621 18.02 6.99 -2.88
CA ARG A 621 18.47 7.00 -4.29
C ARG A 621 18.49 5.59 -4.89
N VAL A 622 18.65 5.47 -6.21
CA VAL A 622 18.67 4.17 -6.92
C VAL A 622 19.85 3.26 -6.48
N ASN A 623 20.90 3.82 -5.90
CA ASN A 623 22.04 3.06 -5.35
C ASN A 623 21.87 2.68 -3.86
N PHE A 624 20.63 2.62 -3.39
CA PHE A 624 20.30 2.28 -2.00
C PHE A 624 20.82 0.91 -1.53
N GLU A 625 21.07 -0.01 -2.45
CA GLU A 625 21.65 -1.32 -2.11
C GLU A 625 23.08 -1.19 -1.54
N GLU A 626 23.83 -0.18 -1.99
CA GLU A 626 25.18 0.12 -1.52
C GLU A 626 25.16 1.07 -0.31
N HIS A 627 24.15 1.94 -0.25
CA HIS A 627 24.00 3.00 0.76
C HIS A 627 22.79 2.77 1.66
N ASN A 628 22.89 1.76 2.53
CA ASN A 628 21.84 1.47 3.52
C ASN A 628 22.42 1.00 4.84
N ALA A 629 21.68 1.26 5.91
CA ALA A 629 21.95 0.77 7.25
C ALA A 629 20.78 -0.08 7.77
N LYS A 630 21.11 -1.12 8.54
CA LYS A 630 20.14 -2.00 9.19
C LYS A 630 20.42 -2.06 10.69
N THR A 631 19.43 -1.65 11.48
CA THR A 631 19.50 -1.72 12.95
C THR A 631 18.59 -2.81 13.44
N LYS A 632 19.14 -3.87 14.06
CA LYS A 632 18.37 -4.97 14.62
C LYS A 632 18.02 -4.71 16.08
N ILE A 633 16.74 -4.81 16.41
CA ILE A 633 16.19 -4.66 17.76
C ILE A 633 15.69 -6.03 18.22
N LEU A 634 16.13 -6.47 19.39
CA LEU A 634 15.75 -7.73 20.03
C LEU A 634 15.01 -7.42 21.32
N ASN A 635 13.79 -7.91 21.45
CA ASN A 635 12.98 -7.79 22.65
C ASN A 635 12.72 -9.18 23.21
N THR A 636 13.06 -9.40 24.49
CA THR A 636 12.78 -10.65 25.21
C THR A 636 12.08 -10.33 26.53
N PHE A 637 11.03 -11.04 26.84
CA PHE A 637 10.24 -10.92 28.06
C PHE A 637 10.19 -12.28 28.78
N ASP A 638 10.72 -12.33 29.98
CA ASP A 638 10.52 -13.46 30.88
C ASP A 638 9.35 -13.18 31.82
N GLU A 639 8.23 -13.81 31.55
CA GLU A 639 6.99 -13.63 32.30
C GLU A 639 7.12 -14.08 33.77
N LYS A 640 7.92 -15.12 34.05
CA LYS A 640 8.10 -15.66 35.42
C LYS A 640 8.87 -14.70 36.32
N SER A 641 9.98 -14.19 35.82
CA SER A 641 10.82 -13.23 36.56
C SER A 641 10.37 -11.79 36.36
N ARG A 642 9.37 -11.53 35.49
CA ARG A 642 8.94 -10.18 35.07
C ARG A 642 10.12 -9.30 34.69
N LYS A 643 10.94 -9.83 33.79
CA LYS A 643 12.14 -9.16 33.30
C LYS A 643 12.07 -8.95 31.81
N ILE A 644 12.43 -7.76 31.36
CA ILE A 644 12.60 -7.45 29.93
C ILE A 644 14.08 -7.22 29.66
N LYS A 645 14.59 -7.81 28.58
CA LYS A 645 15.85 -7.43 27.98
C LYS A 645 15.59 -6.94 26.56
N LEU A 646 15.87 -5.66 26.31
CA LEU A 646 15.84 -5.05 24.99
C LEU A 646 17.27 -4.76 24.55
N THR A 647 17.64 -5.22 23.36
CA THR A 647 18.95 -4.91 22.78
C THR A 647 18.75 -4.23 21.43
N ILE A 648 19.25 -3.02 21.27
CA ILE A 648 19.40 -2.35 19.99
C ILE A 648 20.83 -2.60 19.54
N LYS A 649 20.99 -3.42 18.49
CA LYS A 649 22.31 -3.79 17.96
C LYS A 649 22.94 -2.61 17.25
N ALA A 650 24.27 -2.56 17.27
CA ALA A 650 25.06 -1.70 16.42
C ALA A 650 24.54 -1.78 14.98
N PRO A 651 24.33 -0.64 14.29
CA PRO A 651 23.89 -0.66 12.89
C PRO A 651 24.92 -1.38 12.01
N PHE A 652 24.41 -2.08 11.02
CA PHE A 652 25.21 -2.76 10.00
C PHE A 652 24.95 -2.13 8.63
N GLY A 653 26.00 -1.91 7.85
CA GLY A 653 25.97 -1.32 6.52
C GLY A 653 26.58 0.08 6.48
N ASP A 654 26.08 0.93 5.60
CA ASP A 654 26.51 2.33 5.46
C ASP A 654 25.86 3.21 6.53
N CYS A 655 26.56 3.41 7.64
CA CYS A 655 26.05 4.24 8.76
C CYS A 655 26.01 5.74 8.43
N GLU A 656 26.55 6.21 7.30
CA GLU A 656 26.46 7.62 6.91
C GLU A 656 25.03 8.03 6.56
N VAL A 657 24.16 7.05 6.22
CA VAL A 657 22.73 7.31 6.00
C VAL A 657 21.97 7.64 7.30
N ILE A 658 22.57 7.35 8.46
CA ILE A 658 21.98 7.66 9.77
C ILE A 658 22.30 9.12 10.12
N PRO A 659 21.29 9.97 10.43
CA PRO A 659 21.54 11.38 10.73
C PRO A 659 22.45 11.56 11.95
N SER A 660 23.42 12.48 11.82
CA SER A 660 24.26 12.90 12.94
C SER A 660 23.43 13.46 14.10
N GLY A 661 23.79 13.11 15.33
CA GLY A 661 23.08 13.54 16.54
C GLY A 661 21.72 12.88 16.73
N ARG A 662 21.51 11.69 16.16
CA ARG A 662 20.27 10.90 16.36
C ARG A 662 20.07 10.59 17.83
N LYS A 663 18.80 10.68 18.27
CA LYS A 663 18.33 10.23 19.59
C LYS A 663 17.30 9.12 19.44
N TYR A 664 17.36 8.17 20.35
CA TYR A 664 16.35 7.14 20.50
C TYR A 664 15.45 7.44 21.70
N LYS A 665 14.14 7.34 21.51
CA LYS A 665 13.15 7.23 22.57
C LYS A 665 12.59 5.83 22.56
N ILE A 666 12.67 5.12 23.67
CA ILE A 666 12.15 3.75 23.81
C ILE A 666 10.96 3.80 24.74
N THR A 667 9.76 3.56 24.23
CA THR A 667 8.52 3.60 25.00
C THR A 667 7.97 2.19 25.17
N PHE A 668 7.98 1.71 26.40
CA PHE A 668 7.42 0.41 26.79
C PHE A 668 5.91 0.58 27.06
N LYS A 669 5.10 0.30 26.03
CA LYS A 669 3.68 0.66 25.97
C LYS A 669 2.79 0.10 27.08
N GLU A 670 3.18 -0.99 27.69
CA GLU A 670 2.40 -1.69 28.72
C GLU A 670 2.97 -1.53 30.13
N ILE A 671 4.07 -0.75 30.28
CA ILE A 671 4.81 -0.61 31.55
C ILE A 671 4.64 0.81 32.10
N GLU A 672 4.19 0.90 33.34
CA GLU A 672 4.08 2.15 34.10
C GLU A 672 5.44 2.56 34.68
N SER A 673 6.16 1.60 35.30
CA SER A 673 7.49 1.81 35.90
C SER A 673 8.26 0.50 36.01
N ALA A 674 9.58 0.60 36.11
CA ALA A 674 10.49 -0.53 36.35
C ALA A 674 11.82 0.00 36.93
N ASP A 675 12.62 -0.91 37.50
CA ASP A 675 14.03 -0.65 37.75
C ASP A 675 14.78 -0.86 36.42
N ILE A 676 15.64 0.11 36.07
CA ILE A 676 16.30 0.16 34.78
C ILE A 676 17.80 -0.02 34.95
N LYS A 677 18.38 -0.97 34.20
CA LYS A 677 19.81 -1.08 33.98
C LYS A 677 20.10 -0.86 32.50
N LEU A 678 20.93 0.11 32.19
CA LEU A 678 21.32 0.48 30.82
C LEU A 678 22.84 0.66 30.76
N ASN A 679 23.46 0.22 29.68
CA ASN A 679 24.90 0.32 29.45
C ASN A 679 25.35 1.66 28.85
N LYS A 680 24.47 2.64 28.75
CA LYS A 680 24.71 4.01 28.26
C LYS A 680 24.04 5.02 29.18
N GLU A 681 24.40 6.29 29.09
CA GLU A 681 23.69 7.38 29.76
C GLU A 681 22.29 7.54 29.21
N PHE A 682 21.30 7.80 30.03
CA PHE A 682 19.91 7.90 29.64
C PHE A 682 19.12 8.85 30.53
N THR A 683 17.98 9.31 30.02
CA THR A 683 16.96 10.02 30.78
C THR A 683 15.65 9.24 30.76
N ILE A 684 14.86 9.41 31.83
CA ILE A 684 13.54 8.77 31.94
C ILE A 684 12.49 9.85 31.77
N SER A 685 11.48 9.52 30.94
CA SER A 685 10.27 10.30 30.84
C SER A 685 9.05 9.37 30.87
N ASN A 686 7.91 9.88 31.30
CA ASN A 686 6.64 9.17 31.25
C ASN A 686 5.75 9.83 30.20
N SER A 687 5.43 9.11 29.14
CA SER A 687 4.55 9.57 28.08
C SER A 687 3.28 8.72 28.11
N ASP A 688 2.11 9.34 28.23
CA ASP A 688 0.81 8.63 28.29
C ASP A 688 0.75 7.52 29.34
N ASN A 689 1.34 7.74 30.53
CA ASN A 689 1.50 6.77 31.62
C ASN A 689 2.42 5.56 31.28
N ALA A 690 3.12 5.59 30.16
CA ALA A 690 4.06 4.54 29.77
C ALA A 690 5.51 4.96 30.05
N LEU A 691 6.30 3.99 30.55
CA LEU A 691 7.73 4.18 30.79
C LEU A 691 8.44 4.46 29.46
N SER A 692 9.13 5.58 29.37
CA SER A 692 9.96 5.96 28.23
C SER A 692 11.40 6.25 28.66
N ILE A 693 12.35 5.80 27.87
CA ILE A 693 13.80 5.99 28.07
C ILE A 693 14.32 6.73 26.84
N GLU A 694 15.05 7.82 27.08
CA GLU A 694 15.76 8.53 26.02
C GLU A 694 17.26 8.26 26.13
N VAL A 695 17.89 7.90 25.00
CA VAL A 695 19.32 7.58 24.90
C VAL A 695 19.85 8.08 23.56
N ASP A 696 21.09 8.57 23.56
CA ASP A 696 21.75 8.97 22.32
C ASP A 696 22.10 7.75 21.46
N PHE A 697 22.13 7.97 20.16
CA PHE A 697 22.61 6.96 19.19
C PHE A 697 24.01 6.47 19.56
N SER A 698 24.24 5.20 19.42
CA SER A 698 25.55 4.57 19.64
C SER A 698 25.91 3.66 18.48
N SER A 699 27.18 3.67 18.08
CA SER A 699 27.79 2.69 17.17
C SER A 699 27.98 1.31 17.82
N ASP A 700 27.82 1.20 19.15
CA ASP A 700 27.83 -0.06 19.89
C ASP A 700 26.39 -0.48 20.24
N ASP A 701 26.25 -1.72 20.71
CA ASP A 701 24.97 -2.21 21.21
C ASP A 701 24.47 -1.39 22.41
N ILE A 702 23.18 -1.08 22.38
CA ILE A 702 22.46 -0.51 23.53
C ILE A 702 21.68 -1.64 24.19
N GLU A 703 22.00 -1.93 25.46
CA GLU A 703 21.35 -3.00 26.22
C GLU A 703 20.56 -2.41 27.38
N ILE A 704 19.25 -2.65 27.39
CA ILE A 704 18.30 -2.22 28.42
C ILE A 704 17.75 -3.44 29.12
N GLU A 705 17.87 -3.48 30.44
CA GLU A 705 17.28 -4.49 31.29
C GLU A 705 16.29 -3.84 32.23
N LEU A 706 15.03 -4.32 32.22
CA LEU A 706 13.98 -3.89 33.15
C LEU A 706 13.68 -4.99 34.13
N THR A 707 13.63 -4.64 35.42
CA THR A 707 13.25 -5.53 36.51
C THR A 707 12.22 -4.84 37.39
N ASN A 708 11.59 -5.56 38.33
CA ASN A 708 10.53 -5.03 39.21
C ASN A 708 9.42 -4.29 38.42
N ILE A 709 9.04 -4.87 37.28
CA ILE A 709 8.13 -4.23 36.32
C ILE A 709 6.74 -4.07 36.93
N LYS A 710 6.22 -2.84 36.88
CA LYS A 710 4.84 -2.50 37.17
C LYS A 710 4.09 -2.24 35.85
N LEU A 711 3.10 -3.06 35.56
CA LEU A 711 2.27 -2.89 34.37
C LEU A 711 1.25 -1.78 34.54
N ILE A 712 0.91 -1.11 33.42
CA ILE A 712 -0.20 -0.16 33.39
C ILE A 712 -1.48 -0.88 33.76
N LYS A 713 -2.20 -0.33 34.75
CA LYS A 713 -3.45 -0.92 35.21
C LYS A 713 -4.62 -0.52 34.35
N MET A 714 -5.25 -1.52 33.76
CA MET A 714 -6.56 -1.33 33.14
C MET A 714 -7.66 -1.19 34.21
N PRO A 715 -8.76 -0.46 33.94
CA PRO A 715 -9.92 -0.45 34.84
C PRO A 715 -10.40 -1.87 35.10
N ASP A 716 -10.84 -2.16 36.34
CA ASP A 716 -11.41 -3.47 36.64
C ASP A 716 -12.67 -3.75 35.82
N TYR A 717 -13.01 -5.02 35.68
CA TYR A 717 -14.13 -5.44 34.81
C TYR A 717 -15.47 -4.80 35.18
N LYS A 718 -15.72 -4.56 36.47
CA LYS A 718 -16.93 -3.91 36.96
C LYS A 718 -16.96 -2.45 36.55
N GLN A 719 -15.83 -1.75 36.64
CA GLN A 719 -15.72 -0.38 36.16
C GLN A 719 -15.88 -0.30 34.62
N ARG A 720 -15.33 -1.28 33.87
CA ARG A 720 -15.53 -1.35 32.41
C ARG A 720 -17.01 -1.52 32.04
N VAL A 721 -17.77 -2.35 32.81
CA VAL A 721 -19.21 -2.50 32.64
C VAL A 721 -19.92 -1.18 32.94
N ILE A 722 -19.57 -0.50 34.04
CA ILE A 722 -20.16 0.79 34.44
C ILE A 722 -19.90 1.84 33.33
N ASN A 723 -18.66 1.96 32.85
CA ASN A 723 -18.29 2.89 31.81
C ASN A 723 -19.10 2.64 30.50
N SER A 724 -19.21 1.37 30.09
CA SER A 724 -19.98 0.98 28.90
C SER A 724 -21.47 1.25 29.07
N MET A 725 -22.05 0.92 30.22
CA MET A 725 -23.47 1.20 30.53
C MET A 725 -23.75 2.70 30.62
N SER A 726 -22.80 3.49 31.12
CA SER A 726 -22.93 4.95 31.21
C SER A 726 -23.03 5.61 29.83
N ARG A 727 -22.30 5.10 28.86
CA ARG A 727 -22.31 5.58 27.46
C ARG A 727 -23.61 5.28 26.73
N TRP A 728 -24.29 4.20 27.10
CA TRP A 728 -25.52 3.79 26.45
C TRP A 728 -26.59 4.89 26.51
N GLN A 729 -27.10 5.29 25.35
CA GLN A 729 -28.13 6.33 25.20
C GLN A 729 -29.52 5.73 25.46
N GLU A 730 -29.80 5.51 26.72
CA GLU A 730 -31.09 5.00 27.24
C GLU A 730 -31.42 5.72 28.55
N GLN A 731 -32.69 5.72 28.95
CA GLN A 731 -33.15 6.30 30.21
C GLN A 731 -32.42 5.66 31.41
N THR A 732 -31.95 6.47 32.37
CA THR A 732 -31.18 6.03 33.52
C THR A 732 -31.93 4.96 34.36
N VAL A 733 -33.24 5.08 34.50
CA VAL A 733 -34.07 4.09 35.20
C VAL A 733 -33.97 2.70 34.55
N LYS A 734 -34.06 2.67 33.21
CA LYS A 734 -33.91 1.41 32.45
C LYS A 734 -32.49 0.87 32.53
N LYS A 735 -31.47 1.74 32.38
CA LYS A 735 -30.06 1.34 32.56
C LYS A 735 -29.85 0.71 33.94
N THR A 736 -30.35 1.31 34.99
CA THR A 736 -30.26 0.80 36.35
C THR A 736 -30.93 -0.58 36.49
N ALA A 737 -32.08 -0.78 35.88
CA ALA A 737 -32.76 -2.09 35.87
C ALA A 737 -31.89 -3.15 35.16
N TYR A 738 -31.33 -2.83 34.01
CA TYR A 738 -30.43 -3.74 33.27
C TYR A 738 -29.08 -3.97 33.98
N TYR A 739 -28.61 -3.02 34.79
CA TYR A 739 -27.39 -3.14 35.55
C TYR A 739 -27.52 -4.04 36.79
N LYS A 740 -28.73 -4.23 37.32
CA LYS A 740 -28.95 -5.05 38.55
C LYS A 740 -28.22 -6.39 38.56
N PRO A 741 -28.21 -7.23 37.49
CA PRO A 741 -27.50 -8.49 37.48
C PRO A 741 -25.97 -8.35 37.65
N PHE A 742 -25.40 -7.23 37.23
CA PHE A 742 -23.97 -6.94 37.30
C PHE A 742 -23.53 -6.34 38.64
N LYS A 743 -24.48 -5.75 39.37
CA LYS A 743 -24.17 -5.01 40.61
C LYS A 743 -23.48 -5.86 41.67
N ASN A 744 -23.93 -7.11 41.83
CA ASN A 744 -23.44 -8.03 42.87
C ASN A 744 -22.31 -8.95 42.37
N ALA A 745 -22.01 -8.94 41.07
CA ALA A 745 -20.93 -9.75 40.52
C ALA A 745 -19.56 -9.21 41.01
N GLN A 746 -18.72 -10.09 41.47
CA GLN A 746 -17.38 -9.80 42.02
C GLN A 746 -16.27 -10.29 41.09
N THR A 747 -16.58 -11.31 40.30
CA THR A 747 -15.60 -11.95 39.38
C THR A 747 -15.97 -11.71 37.93
N ARG A 748 -14.99 -11.85 37.03
CA ARG A 748 -15.19 -11.82 35.56
C ARG A 748 -16.22 -12.86 35.08
N GLU A 749 -16.15 -14.08 35.64
CA GLU A 749 -17.06 -15.18 35.31
C GLU A 749 -18.51 -14.84 35.69
N GLU A 750 -18.72 -14.24 36.86
CA GLU A 750 -20.03 -13.77 37.30
C GLU A 750 -20.59 -12.64 36.41
N LEU A 751 -19.72 -11.70 35.97
CA LEU A 751 -20.11 -10.64 35.03
C LEU A 751 -20.47 -11.23 33.65
N LEU A 752 -19.72 -12.20 33.15
CA LEU A 752 -20.04 -12.91 31.90
C LEU A 752 -21.35 -13.73 32.03
N LYS A 753 -21.58 -14.35 33.17
CA LYS A 753 -22.86 -15.03 33.45
C LYS A 753 -24.03 -14.06 33.48
N ALA A 754 -23.86 -12.90 34.14
CA ALA A 754 -24.85 -11.83 34.17
C ALA A 754 -25.15 -11.32 32.74
N LEU A 755 -24.10 -11.16 31.91
CA LEU A 755 -24.25 -10.74 30.52
C LEU A 755 -25.07 -11.75 29.68
N ARG A 756 -24.80 -13.05 29.83
CA ARG A 756 -25.49 -14.13 29.11
C ARG A 756 -26.99 -14.14 29.38
N ILE A 757 -27.38 -14.03 30.66
CA ILE A 757 -28.79 -14.06 31.09
C ILE A 757 -29.50 -12.71 30.94
N SER A 758 -28.76 -11.62 30.70
CA SER A 758 -29.31 -10.29 30.57
C SER A 758 -30.26 -10.17 29.35
N LYS A 759 -31.30 -9.31 29.45
CA LYS A 759 -32.16 -8.94 28.34
C LYS A 759 -31.69 -7.67 27.63
N LEU A 760 -30.38 -7.37 27.70
CA LEU A 760 -29.80 -6.21 27.04
C LEU A 760 -29.91 -6.31 25.51
N PRO A 761 -30.04 -5.18 24.80
CA PRO A 761 -29.97 -5.13 23.35
C PRO A 761 -28.64 -5.73 22.85
N LYS A 762 -28.65 -6.31 21.64
CA LYS A 762 -27.50 -7.00 21.06
C LYS A 762 -26.24 -6.12 21.00
N GLU A 763 -26.42 -4.85 20.66
CA GLU A 763 -25.32 -3.87 20.52
C GLU A 763 -24.60 -3.66 21.87
N ILE A 764 -25.38 -3.54 22.96
CA ILE A 764 -24.83 -3.39 24.30
C ILE A 764 -24.19 -4.69 24.80
N LYS A 765 -24.81 -5.84 24.47
CA LYS A 765 -24.20 -7.14 24.76
C LYS A 765 -22.83 -7.30 24.10
N ASN A 766 -22.70 -6.92 22.82
CA ASN A 766 -21.45 -7.00 22.10
C ASN A 766 -20.36 -6.09 22.72
N LEU A 767 -20.75 -4.84 23.06
CA LEU A 767 -19.85 -3.91 23.73
C LEU A 767 -19.35 -4.45 25.08
N LEU A 768 -20.27 -4.92 25.93
CA LEU A 768 -19.92 -5.48 27.24
C LEU A 768 -19.11 -6.77 27.12
N TYR A 769 -19.44 -7.60 26.11
CA TYR A 769 -18.69 -8.82 25.86
C TYR A 769 -17.22 -8.53 25.55
N GLU A 770 -16.93 -7.59 24.61
CA GLU A 770 -15.54 -7.18 24.33
C GLU A 770 -14.83 -6.73 25.62
N GLN A 771 -15.47 -5.88 26.43
CA GLN A 771 -14.89 -5.34 27.66
C GLN A 771 -14.63 -6.40 28.73
N LEU A 772 -15.35 -7.52 28.71
CA LEU A 772 -15.25 -8.59 29.68
C LEU A 772 -14.30 -9.72 29.25
N ILE A 773 -14.04 -9.88 27.93
CA ILE A 773 -13.14 -10.93 27.46
C ILE A 773 -11.71 -10.46 27.27
N THR A 774 -11.47 -9.15 27.29
CA THR A 774 -10.13 -8.53 27.19
C THR A 774 -9.55 -8.27 28.57
N ASP A 775 -8.21 -8.31 28.66
CA ASP A 775 -7.46 -7.99 29.89
C ASP A 775 -7.05 -6.53 29.93
#